data_c444bf3ef58315c73a6827cbf6dda65f
#
_entry.id   c444bf3ef58315c73a6827cbf6dda65f
#
_cell.length_a   1.000
_cell.length_b   1.000
_cell.length_c   1.000
_cell.angle_alpha   90.00
_cell.angle_beta   90.00
_cell.angle_gamma   90.00
#
_symmetry.space_group_name_H-M   'P 1'
#
loop_
_entity.id
_entity.type
_entity.pdbx_description
1 polymer ?
#
loop_
_entity_poly.entity_id
_entity_poly.type
_entity_poly.pdbx_seq_one_letter_code
_entity_poly.pdbx_strand_id
1 'polypeptide(L)'
;MIRNKLYTEVQFLPGVGPKRASLLKSELGVSTVGDLLRTFPFRYIDRSTIQRIADIQSTSAYVQILAQVVSVQMTGKKLSVMVKDQSGMMELVFFRGVKYTSERLKPGSFFLFFGKPNQFNGRFNIVHPEIDNPPAQGATSFSGVLTGVYNSTDKLRNGGVTGKVMNRLMAEAIDLAIGDVGETLPEYILREKGLAPLRFAIRNVHFPSDQNALEKARYRLKWEELFLLQLSLLKQKYVRSRSAVGIPMPKVGTAFNACYSALPYELTGAQKRVIKEIRSDMMSGRQMNRLLQGDVGSGKTMVAVLSALIAVGNGYQACIMAPTEVLAQQHYANISKYLASTGVRCELLIGSTGKAARRPILEGLADGSVGIVIGTHALIEDTVIFKNLGLAIIDEQHRFGVEQRARLWAKGASGVPPHVLVMTATPIPRTLAMTFYGDLDVSVIDEMPPGRKPIQTMLIGEGKRPQLYNFMKKEIAAGRQVFVVYPLIFESEKVDYQNLEAGYENIVSRFPFPPYKVAIVHGQQTSEVKQFNMDAFSAGRANILVSTTVIEVGVDVPNASVMVIESAERFGLAQLHQLRGRVGRGCEKSYCVLMHGNKVSKESRKRLELMCATENGFDLAEEDMKMRGPGDLEGTQQSGLPIELNIASLAHDGALLADARSYAEHVLAHDQTLELPVNELLARELRKDKYNIKDYSKIS
;
A
#
# COMPACT_ATOMS: atom_id res chain seq x y z
N MET A 1 -27.45 -32.95 -20.82
CA MET A 1 -26.38 -32.11 -20.29
C MET A 1 -26.55 -32.04 -18.78
N ILE A 2 -25.63 -32.63 -18.00
CA ILE A 2 -25.63 -32.51 -16.53
C ILE A 2 -25.32 -31.03 -16.23
N ARG A 3 -26.28 -30.32 -15.67
CA ARG A 3 -26.15 -28.89 -15.38
C ARG A 3 -25.13 -28.74 -14.25
N ASN A 4 -23.99 -28.07 -14.50
CA ASN A 4 -22.97 -27.83 -13.50
C ASN A 4 -23.58 -27.06 -12.30
N LYS A 5 -23.60 -27.67 -11.13
CA LYS A 5 -24.28 -27.19 -9.92
C LYS A 5 -23.62 -25.95 -9.32
N LEU A 6 -22.39 -25.63 -9.72
CA LEU A 6 -21.73 -24.37 -9.33
C LEU A 6 -22.48 -23.12 -9.80
N TYR A 7 -23.22 -23.20 -10.92
CA TYR A 7 -24.01 -22.09 -11.45
C TYR A 7 -25.45 -22.04 -10.89
N THR A 8 -25.79 -22.92 -9.94
CA THR A 8 -27.08 -22.86 -9.25
C THR A 8 -27.14 -21.59 -8.41
N GLU A 9 -28.21 -20.80 -8.53
CA GLU A 9 -28.42 -19.62 -7.72
C GLU A 9 -28.61 -19.99 -6.24
N VAL A 10 -27.99 -19.20 -5.34
CA VAL A 10 -28.03 -19.46 -3.89
C VAL A 10 -29.44 -19.45 -3.30
N GLN A 11 -30.41 -18.81 -3.96
CA GLN A 11 -31.83 -18.81 -3.51
C GLN A 11 -32.45 -20.21 -3.46
N PHE A 12 -31.91 -21.16 -4.21
CA PHE A 12 -32.38 -22.54 -4.24
C PHE A 12 -31.75 -23.44 -3.19
N LEU A 13 -30.75 -22.92 -2.41
CA LEU A 13 -30.24 -23.64 -1.27
C LEU A 13 -31.27 -23.65 -0.13
N PRO A 14 -31.39 -24.78 0.61
CA PRO A 14 -32.31 -24.89 1.75
C PRO A 14 -32.09 -23.76 2.75
N GLY A 15 -33.16 -23.03 3.06
CA GLY A 15 -33.14 -21.94 4.05
C GLY A 15 -32.64 -20.60 3.56
N VAL A 16 -32.36 -20.40 2.28
CA VAL A 16 -31.96 -19.07 1.73
C VAL A 16 -33.20 -18.26 1.32
N GLY A 17 -33.93 -18.73 0.33
CA GLY A 17 -35.05 -17.99 -0.25
C GLY A 17 -34.69 -16.62 -0.87
N PRO A 18 -35.62 -15.92 -1.54
CA PRO A 18 -35.30 -14.70 -2.29
C PRO A 18 -34.77 -13.54 -1.45
N LYS A 19 -35.28 -13.35 -0.23
CA LYS A 19 -34.85 -12.25 0.66
C LYS A 19 -33.39 -12.39 1.11
N ARG A 20 -32.99 -13.58 1.53
CA ARG A 20 -31.60 -13.84 1.95
C ARG A 20 -30.65 -13.87 0.75
N ALA A 21 -31.09 -14.37 -0.40
CA ALA A 21 -30.32 -14.33 -1.64
C ALA A 21 -30.00 -12.89 -2.07
N SER A 22 -30.99 -11.99 -2.01
CA SER A 22 -30.80 -10.55 -2.29
C SER A 22 -29.79 -9.93 -1.33
N LEU A 23 -29.83 -10.27 -0.03
CA LEU A 23 -28.86 -9.77 0.95
C LEU A 23 -27.46 -10.33 0.71
N LEU A 24 -27.32 -11.62 0.40
CA LEU A 24 -26.01 -12.22 0.06
C LEU A 24 -25.41 -11.56 -1.17
N LYS A 25 -26.23 -11.25 -2.17
CA LYS A 25 -25.78 -10.55 -3.37
C LYS A 25 -25.35 -9.11 -3.10
N SER A 26 -26.16 -8.33 -2.36
CA SER A 26 -25.85 -6.91 -2.10
C SER A 26 -24.69 -6.69 -1.14
N GLU A 27 -24.53 -7.59 -0.13
CA GLU A 27 -23.54 -7.39 0.93
C GLU A 27 -22.24 -8.19 0.73
N LEU A 28 -22.28 -9.32 -0.01
CA LEU A 28 -21.13 -10.20 -0.23
C LEU A 28 -20.86 -10.50 -1.72
N GLY A 29 -21.64 -9.96 -2.65
CA GLY A 29 -21.49 -10.27 -4.07
C GLY A 29 -21.86 -11.70 -4.48
N VAL A 30 -22.47 -12.49 -3.58
CA VAL A 30 -22.76 -13.91 -3.76
C VAL A 30 -24.09 -14.12 -4.45
N SER A 31 -24.07 -14.65 -5.66
CA SER A 31 -25.28 -14.97 -6.46
C SER A 31 -25.44 -16.47 -6.71
N THR A 32 -24.35 -17.20 -6.84
CA THR A 32 -24.32 -18.64 -7.16
C THR A 32 -23.67 -19.47 -6.06
N VAL A 33 -23.87 -20.78 -6.13
CA VAL A 33 -23.17 -21.74 -5.24
C VAL A 33 -21.67 -21.66 -5.43
N GLY A 34 -21.21 -21.45 -6.65
CA GLY A 34 -19.78 -21.25 -6.95
C GLY A 34 -19.21 -20.00 -6.28
N ASP A 35 -19.95 -18.89 -6.22
CA ASP A 35 -19.54 -17.67 -5.50
C ASP A 35 -19.49 -17.93 -4.00
N LEU A 36 -20.49 -18.65 -3.47
CA LEU A 36 -20.53 -19.00 -2.06
C LEU A 36 -19.31 -19.82 -1.65
N LEU A 37 -18.92 -20.86 -2.42
CA LEU A 37 -17.73 -21.67 -2.18
C LEU A 37 -16.40 -20.89 -2.27
N ARG A 38 -16.41 -19.70 -2.84
CA ARG A 38 -15.26 -18.77 -2.90
C ARG A 38 -15.30 -17.67 -1.86
N THR A 39 -16.31 -17.67 -0.99
CA THR A 39 -16.40 -16.77 0.16
C THR A 39 -15.66 -17.40 1.33
N PHE A 40 -14.38 -17.09 1.49
CA PHE A 40 -13.50 -17.75 2.44
C PHE A 40 -13.64 -17.20 3.87
N PRO A 41 -13.43 -18.05 4.91
CA PRO A 41 -13.36 -17.59 6.29
C PRO A 41 -12.14 -16.70 6.51
N PHE A 42 -12.31 -15.58 7.21
CA PHE A 42 -11.19 -14.70 7.56
C PHE A 42 -10.42 -15.15 8.81
N ARG A 43 -11.08 -15.96 9.67
CA ARG A 43 -10.47 -16.59 10.85
C ARG A 43 -11.14 -17.90 11.16
N TYR A 44 -10.51 -18.69 12.05
CA TYR A 44 -11.03 -19.95 12.53
C TYR A 44 -11.12 -19.92 14.04
N ILE A 45 -12.12 -20.61 14.56
CA ILE A 45 -12.34 -20.80 15.98
C ILE A 45 -12.15 -22.28 16.28
N ASP A 46 -11.23 -22.56 17.17
CA ASP A 46 -11.04 -23.89 17.69
C ASP A 46 -12.16 -24.21 18.69
N ARG A 47 -12.96 -25.23 18.36
CA ARG A 47 -14.03 -25.75 19.22
C ARG A 47 -13.72 -27.17 19.71
N SER A 48 -12.49 -27.64 19.57
CA SER A 48 -12.09 -29.00 19.96
C SER A 48 -12.01 -29.18 21.47
N THR A 49 -11.70 -28.10 22.19
CA THR A 49 -11.46 -28.14 23.62
C THR A 49 -12.66 -27.61 24.41
N ILE A 50 -13.22 -28.44 25.25
CA ILE A 50 -14.17 -28.04 26.30
C ILE A 50 -13.34 -27.59 27.50
N GLN A 51 -13.40 -26.29 27.82
CA GLN A 51 -12.72 -25.74 28.99
C GLN A 51 -13.59 -25.88 30.24
N ARG A 52 -12.95 -26.08 31.38
CA ARG A 52 -13.63 -26.00 32.68
C ARG A 52 -13.85 -24.55 33.07
N ILE A 53 -14.96 -24.25 33.73
CA ILE A 53 -15.30 -22.89 34.16
C ILE A 53 -14.22 -22.29 35.05
N ALA A 54 -13.61 -23.08 35.95
CA ALA A 54 -12.54 -22.64 36.84
C ALA A 54 -11.22 -22.29 36.11
N ASP A 55 -10.98 -22.86 34.93
CA ASP A 55 -9.75 -22.64 34.16
C ASP A 55 -9.78 -21.37 33.29
N ILE A 56 -10.91 -20.66 33.29
CA ILE A 56 -11.06 -19.41 32.52
C ILE A 56 -10.39 -18.25 33.27
N GLN A 57 -9.21 -17.85 32.79
CA GLN A 57 -8.39 -16.80 33.38
C GLN A 57 -8.28 -15.52 32.52
N SER A 58 -8.82 -15.53 31.32
CA SER A 58 -8.65 -14.43 30.36
C SER A 58 -9.93 -14.09 29.61
N THR A 59 -10.09 -12.80 29.31
CA THR A 59 -11.16 -12.30 28.43
C THR A 59 -10.73 -12.21 26.96
N SER A 60 -9.54 -12.64 26.61
CA SER A 60 -8.98 -12.46 25.26
C SER A 60 -9.45 -13.52 24.26
N ALA A 61 -9.63 -14.78 24.69
CA ALA A 61 -9.97 -15.91 23.84
C ALA A 61 -11.45 -16.33 23.99
N TYR A 62 -11.99 -16.92 22.93
CA TYR A 62 -13.28 -17.60 22.99
C TYR A 62 -13.14 -18.92 23.72
N VAL A 63 -14.14 -19.26 24.52
CA VAL A 63 -14.18 -20.51 25.30
C VAL A 63 -15.42 -21.34 24.96
N GLN A 64 -15.29 -22.66 25.02
CA GLN A 64 -16.41 -23.59 24.94
C GLN A 64 -16.51 -24.32 26.25
N ILE A 65 -17.67 -24.25 26.90
CA ILE A 65 -17.94 -24.90 28.15
C ILE A 65 -19.14 -25.89 28.01
N LEU A 66 -19.03 -27.04 28.59
CA LEU A 66 -20.18 -27.97 28.78
C LEU A 66 -20.68 -27.78 30.20
N ALA A 67 -21.89 -27.26 30.35
CA ALA A 67 -22.40 -26.92 31.66
C ALA A 67 -23.90 -27.22 31.80
N GLN A 68 -24.30 -27.52 33.02
CA GLN A 68 -25.69 -27.72 33.42
C GLN A 68 -26.34 -26.39 33.79
N VAL A 69 -27.52 -26.13 33.26
CA VAL A 69 -28.34 -24.99 33.68
C VAL A 69 -28.83 -25.14 35.11
N VAL A 70 -28.48 -24.21 35.98
CA VAL A 70 -28.89 -24.20 37.39
C VAL A 70 -30.14 -23.36 37.60
N SER A 71 -30.16 -22.15 37.10
CA SER A 71 -31.29 -21.24 37.24
C SER A 71 -31.40 -20.30 36.03
N VAL A 72 -32.62 -19.88 35.76
CA VAL A 72 -32.96 -18.94 34.68
C VAL A 72 -33.80 -17.82 35.31
N GLN A 73 -33.25 -16.60 35.30
CA GLN A 73 -33.88 -15.43 35.89
C GLN A 73 -34.05 -14.32 34.85
N MET A 74 -35.24 -13.78 34.77
CA MET A 74 -35.55 -12.66 33.89
C MET A 74 -35.76 -11.38 34.70
N THR A 75 -34.95 -10.36 34.42
CA THR A 75 -35.04 -9.03 35.06
C THR A 75 -35.20 -7.97 33.99
N GLY A 76 -36.43 -7.52 33.76
CA GLY A 76 -36.75 -6.59 32.67
C GLY A 76 -36.42 -7.17 31.30
N LYS A 77 -35.50 -6.56 30.56
CA LYS A 77 -35.02 -7.01 29.24
C LYS A 77 -33.78 -7.91 29.30
N LYS A 78 -33.26 -8.22 30.48
CA LYS A 78 -32.07 -9.06 30.70
C LYS A 78 -32.51 -10.46 31.14
N LEU A 79 -32.00 -11.49 30.47
CA LEU A 79 -32.07 -12.86 30.93
C LEU A 79 -30.70 -13.27 31.50
N SER A 80 -30.66 -13.66 32.75
CA SER A 80 -29.50 -14.20 33.43
C SER A 80 -29.68 -15.72 33.65
N VAL A 81 -28.72 -16.48 33.14
CA VAL A 81 -28.73 -17.95 33.27
C VAL A 81 -27.50 -18.38 34.03
N MET A 82 -27.68 -18.97 35.20
CA MET A 82 -26.56 -19.56 35.94
C MET A 82 -26.35 -20.99 35.45
N VAL A 83 -25.11 -21.27 35.06
CA VAL A 83 -24.67 -22.59 34.62
C VAL A 83 -23.53 -23.10 35.52
N LYS A 84 -23.42 -24.42 35.68
CA LYS A 84 -22.36 -25.07 36.45
C LYS A 84 -21.74 -26.22 35.67
N ASP A 85 -20.48 -26.44 35.89
CA ASP A 85 -19.78 -27.70 35.60
C ASP A 85 -19.21 -28.31 36.90
N GLN A 86 -18.34 -29.29 36.78
CA GLN A 86 -17.69 -29.90 37.94
C GLN A 86 -16.68 -28.98 38.65
N SER A 87 -16.26 -27.90 38.02
CA SER A 87 -15.19 -27.02 38.47
C SER A 87 -15.69 -25.67 39.03
N GLY A 88 -16.89 -25.23 38.64
CA GLY A 88 -17.38 -23.92 39.04
C GLY A 88 -18.74 -23.55 38.48
N MET A 89 -19.10 -22.26 38.67
CA MET A 89 -20.35 -21.68 38.20
C MET A 89 -20.05 -20.39 37.40
N MET A 90 -20.87 -20.15 36.36
CA MET A 90 -20.76 -18.95 35.50
C MET A 90 -22.14 -18.38 35.17
N GLU A 91 -22.22 -17.06 35.06
CA GLU A 91 -23.41 -16.35 34.56
C GLU A 91 -23.35 -16.21 33.04
N LEU A 92 -24.42 -16.60 32.36
CA LEU A 92 -24.64 -16.28 30.93
C LEU A 92 -25.72 -15.21 30.81
N VAL A 93 -25.44 -14.17 30.02
CA VAL A 93 -26.32 -13.00 29.95
C VAL A 93 -26.88 -12.81 28.54
N PHE A 94 -28.18 -12.62 28.43
CA PHE A 94 -28.86 -12.37 27.15
C PHE A 94 -29.73 -11.10 27.23
N PHE A 95 -29.60 -10.24 26.22
CA PHE A 95 -30.43 -9.02 26.05
C PHE A 95 -31.34 -9.10 24.83
N ARG A 96 -31.14 -10.10 23.94
CA ARG A 96 -31.93 -10.34 22.74
C ARG A 96 -32.38 -11.79 22.70
N GLY A 97 -33.55 -12.08 22.09
CA GLY A 97 -34.08 -13.43 21.98
C GLY A 97 -34.47 -14.05 23.34
N VAL A 98 -34.69 -13.23 24.36
CA VAL A 98 -34.87 -13.63 25.77
C VAL A 98 -35.95 -14.69 25.94
N LYS A 99 -37.13 -14.51 25.30
CA LYS A 99 -38.25 -15.45 25.41
C LYS A 99 -37.89 -16.84 24.86
N TYR A 100 -37.33 -16.89 23.65
CA TYR A 100 -36.91 -18.15 23.02
C TYR A 100 -35.82 -18.85 23.83
N THR A 101 -34.84 -18.07 24.32
CA THR A 101 -33.71 -18.61 25.10
C THR A 101 -34.20 -19.17 26.47
N SER A 102 -35.13 -18.49 27.15
CA SER A 102 -35.69 -18.96 28.43
C SER A 102 -36.54 -20.21 28.27
N GLU A 103 -37.26 -20.36 27.15
CA GLU A 103 -38.02 -21.57 26.85
C GLU A 103 -37.11 -22.77 26.55
N ARG A 104 -35.94 -22.53 25.95
CA ARG A 104 -34.96 -23.55 25.58
C ARG A 104 -34.10 -24.03 26.77
N LEU A 105 -33.63 -23.10 27.60
CA LEU A 105 -32.72 -23.36 28.70
C LEU A 105 -33.49 -23.67 29.97
N LYS A 106 -33.82 -24.97 30.17
CA LYS A 106 -34.50 -25.41 31.40
C LYS A 106 -33.51 -25.82 32.49
N PRO A 107 -33.73 -25.49 33.77
CA PRO A 107 -32.91 -26.00 34.87
C PRO A 107 -32.77 -27.52 34.82
N GLY A 108 -31.57 -28.02 35.07
CA GLY A 108 -31.22 -29.42 35.00
C GLY A 108 -30.67 -29.89 33.63
N SER A 109 -30.92 -29.16 32.55
CA SER A 109 -30.46 -29.53 31.20
C SER A 109 -29.00 -29.15 30.98
N PHE A 110 -28.29 -29.97 30.18
CA PHE A 110 -26.92 -29.73 29.77
C PHE A 110 -26.88 -29.15 28.37
N PHE A 111 -25.99 -28.16 28.18
CA PHE A 111 -25.72 -27.57 26.90
C PHE A 111 -24.23 -27.23 26.74
N LEU A 112 -23.78 -27.16 25.50
CA LEU A 112 -22.52 -26.54 25.15
C LEU A 112 -22.76 -25.02 24.94
N PHE A 113 -21.98 -24.22 25.66
CA PHE A 113 -22.01 -22.78 25.53
C PHE A 113 -20.66 -22.30 24.95
N PHE A 114 -20.72 -21.56 23.87
CA PHE A 114 -19.54 -21.00 23.21
C PHE A 114 -19.63 -19.49 23.19
N GLY A 115 -18.60 -18.80 23.68
CA GLY A 115 -18.59 -17.34 23.69
C GLY A 115 -17.30 -16.76 24.24
N LYS A 116 -17.19 -15.43 24.18
CA LYS A 116 -16.05 -14.70 24.71
C LYS A 116 -16.35 -14.33 26.16
N PRO A 117 -15.50 -14.73 27.14
CA PRO A 117 -15.67 -14.31 28.51
C PRO A 117 -15.49 -12.82 28.66
N ASN A 118 -16.33 -12.19 29.50
CA ASN A 118 -16.15 -10.85 29.99
C ASN A 118 -15.98 -10.91 31.52
N GLN A 119 -15.36 -9.90 32.09
CA GLN A 119 -15.23 -9.79 33.53
C GLN A 119 -16.10 -8.63 34.06
N PHE A 120 -17.00 -8.95 34.97
CA PHE A 120 -17.86 -7.97 35.62
C PHE A 120 -17.90 -8.26 37.13
N ASN A 121 -17.62 -7.24 37.95
CA ASN A 121 -17.51 -7.34 39.40
C ASN A 121 -16.61 -8.50 39.87
N GLY A 122 -15.45 -8.69 39.21
CA GLY A 122 -14.47 -9.71 39.57
C GLY A 122 -14.85 -11.15 39.15
N ARG A 123 -16.00 -11.36 38.51
CA ARG A 123 -16.45 -12.67 38.03
C ARG A 123 -16.50 -12.70 36.51
N PHE A 124 -16.18 -13.88 35.94
CA PHE A 124 -16.35 -14.10 34.50
C PHE A 124 -17.81 -14.40 34.17
N ASN A 125 -18.28 -13.79 33.07
CA ASN A 125 -19.57 -14.10 32.46
C ASN A 125 -19.42 -14.19 30.94
N ILE A 126 -20.41 -14.72 30.24
CA ILE A 126 -20.46 -14.69 28.78
C ILE A 126 -21.76 -14.02 28.35
N VAL A 127 -21.63 -12.99 27.52
CA VAL A 127 -22.78 -12.26 26.97
C VAL A 127 -23.14 -12.84 25.59
N HIS A 128 -24.39 -13.24 25.43
CA HIS A 128 -24.92 -13.86 24.21
C HIS A 128 -24.10 -15.05 23.71
N PRO A 129 -23.80 -16.09 24.56
CA PRO A 129 -23.14 -17.29 24.07
C PRO A 129 -23.98 -17.99 23.01
N GLU A 130 -23.31 -18.67 22.09
CA GLU A 130 -23.94 -19.67 21.24
C GLU A 130 -24.32 -20.89 22.08
N ILE A 131 -25.48 -21.47 21.80
CA ILE A 131 -26.01 -22.60 22.56
C ILE A 131 -26.15 -23.80 21.62
N ASP A 132 -25.44 -24.88 21.90
CA ASP A 132 -25.53 -26.11 21.16
C ASP A 132 -25.92 -27.27 22.10
N ASN A 133 -26.53 -28.32 21.53
CA ASN A 133 -26.86 -29.53 22.30
C ASN A 133 -25.57 -30.28 22.67
N PRO A 134 -25.53 -30.94 23.81
CA PRO A 134 -24.39 -31.78 24.16
C PRO A 134 -24.22 -32.90 23.12
N PRO A 135 -22.99 -33.40 22.89
CA PRO A 135 -22.77 -34.52 22.00
C PRO A 135 -23.52 -35.76 22.49
N ALA A 136 -23.93 -36.61 21.55
CA ALA A 136 -24.52 -37.89 21.89
C ALA A 136 -23.53 -38.70 22.75
N GLN A 137 -24.04 -39.46 23.76
CA GLN A 137 -23.20 -40.29 24.62
C GLN A 137 -22.38 -41.27 23.75
N GLY A 138 -21.06 -41.21 23.86
CA GLY A 138 -20.12 -42.03 23.10
C GLY A 138 -19.46 -41.38 21.89
N ALA A 139 -19.81 -40.14 21.51
CA ALA A 139 -19.09 -39.41 20.49
C ALA A 139 -17.77 -38.86 21.06
N THR A 140 -16.67 -39.51 20.73
CA THR A 140 -15.31 -39.12 21.14
C THR A 140 -14.69 -38.00 20.36
N SER A 141 -15.38 -37.52 19.32
CA SER A 141 -14.88 -36.39 18.50
C SER A 141 -16.03 -35.47 18.08
N PHE A 142 -15.86 -34.20 18.36
CA PHE A 142 -16.65 -33.15 17.70
C PHE A 142 -16.26 -33.11 16.24
N SER A 143 -17.21 -33.25 15.33
CA SER A 143 -16.99 -33.05 13.91
C SER A 143 -16.64 -31.59 13.66
N GLY A 144 -15.38 -31.34 13.30
CA GLY A 144 -14.86 -30.03 12.96
C GLY A 144 -14.14 -29.35 14.12
N VAL A 145 -12.88 -29.65 14.28
CA VAL A 145 -11.95 -29.05 15.24
C VAL A 145 -11.89 -27.53 15.08
N LEU A 146 -12.00 -27.05 13.83
CA LEU A 146 -11.89 -25.65 13.48
C LEU A 146 -13.16 -25.19 12.74
N THR A 147 -13.83 -24.17 13.25
CA THR A 147 -15.01 -23.58 12.59
C THR A 147 -14.65 -22.27 11.93
N GLY A 148 -14.91 -22.15 10.62
CA GLY A 148 -14.67 -20.93 9.86
C GLY A 148 -15.61 -19.79 10.27
N VAL A 149 -15.05 -18.58 10.40
CA VAL A 149 -15.80 -17.35 10.64
C VAL A 149 -15.74 -16.49 9.38
N TYR A 150 -16.93 -16.15 8.87
CA TYR A 150 -17.11 -15.38 7.65
C TYR A 150 -17.40 -13.93 7.94
N ASN A 151 -17.05 -13.03 7.00
CA ASN A 151 -17.44 -11.63 7.07
C ASN A 151 -18.96 -11.49 7.15
N SER A 152 -19.43 -10.59 7.98
CA SER A 152 -20.87 -10.35 8.19
C SER A 152 -21.13 -8.88 8.46
N THR A 153 -22.15 -8.33 7.81
CA THR A 153 -22.64 -6.97 8.06
C THR A 153 -23.83 -6.98 9.03
N ASP A 154 -24.16 -5.82 9.58
CA ASP A 154 -25.37 -5.70 10.42
C ASP A 154 -26.64 -6.04 9.64
N LYS A 155 -26.69 -5.73 8.34
CA LYS A 155 -27.83 -6.06 7.48
C LYS A 155 -27.99 -7.57 7.31
N LEU A 156 -26.88 -8.31 7.10
CA LEU A 156 -26.90 -9.78 7.02
C LEU A 156 -27.40 -10.39 8.33
N ARG A 157 -26.87 -9.94 9.47
CA ARG A 157 -27.28 -10.43 10.79
C ARG A 157 -28.75 -10.16 11.08
N ASN A 158 -29.24 -8.96 10.79
CA ASN A 158 -30.64 -8.58 10.96
C ASN A 158 -31.57 -9.32 9.99
N GLY A 159 -31.07 -9.67 8.78
CA GLY A 159 -31.76 -10.51 7.80
C GLY A 159 -31.73 -12.02 8.11
N GLY A 160 -31.19 -12.41 9.27
CA GLY A 160 -31.12 -13.80 9.74
C GLY A 160 -30.03 -14.63 9.08
N VAL A 161 -29.01 -14.00 8.45
CA VAL A 161 -27.79 -14.67 7.97
C VAL A 161 -26.71 -14.51 9.06
N THR A 162 -26.83 -15.32 10.09
CA THR A 162 -25.86 -15.39 11.19
C THR A 162 -24.70 -16.32 10.82
N GLY A 163 -23.58 -16.29 11.60
CA GLY A 163 -22.45 -17.18 11.38
C GLY A 163 -22.84 -18.67 11.33
N LYS A 164 -23.77 -19.10 12.19
CA LYS A 164 -24.31 -20.47 12.19
C LYS A 164 -25.08 -20.81 10.91
N VAL A 165 -25.88 -19.87 10.41
CA VAL A 165 -26.58 -20.02 9.13
C VAL A 165 -25.60 -20.07 7.98
N MET A 166 -24.58 -19.22 7.98
CA MET A 166 -23.55 -19.20 6.93
C MET A 166 -22.77 -20.52 6.88
N ASN A 167 -22.36 -21.06 8.03
CA ASN A 167 -21.69 -22.37 8.09
C ASN A 167 -22.56 -23.50 7.57
N ARG A 168 -23.88 -23.49 7.88
CA ARG A 168 -24.80 -24.48 7.34
C ARG A 168 -24.94 -24.38 5.82
N LEU A 169 -25.12 -23.16 5.31
CA LEU A 169 -25.22 -22.91 3.85
C LEU A 169 -23.95 -23.37 3.13
N MET A 170 -22.79 -23.17 3.73
CA MET A 170 -21.52 -23.61 3.19
C MET A 170 -21.42 -25.13 3.14
N ALA A 171 -21.89 -25.84 4.20
CA ALA A 171 -21.92 -27.31 4.20
C ALA A 171 -22.82 -27.84 3.08
N GLU A 172 -24.05 -27.29 2.94
CA GLU A 172 -24.97 -27.67 1.90
C GLU A 172 -24.42 -27.38 0.49
N ALA A 173 -23.70 -26.24 0.30
CA ALA A 173 -23.06 -25.89 -0.95
C ALA A 173 -21.94 -26.85 -1.32
N ILE A 174 -21.12 -27.28 -0.34
CA ILE A 174 -20.07 -28.29 -0.54
C ILE A 174 -20.67 -29.62 -0.93
N ASP A 175 -21.65 -30.12 -0.18
CA ASP A 175 -22.29 -31.41 -0.46
C ASP A 175 -22.97 -31.42 -1.83
N LEU A 176 -23.55 -30.28 -2.21
CA LEU A 176 -24.21 -30.13 -3.51
C LEU A 176 -23.22 -30.10 -4.70
N ALA A 177 -22.12 -29.31 -4.58
CA ALA A 177 -21.38 -28.88 -5.77
C ALA A 177 -19.88 -29.20 -5.75
N ILE A 178 -19.31 -29.76 -4.69
CA ILE A 178 -17.85 -30.04 -4.61
C ILE A 178 -17.40 -31.00 -5.73
N GLY A 179 -18.27 -31.93 -6.16
CA GLY A 179 -18.00 -32.84 -7.27
C GLY A 179 -17.82 -32.14 -8.62
N ASP A 180 -18.44 -30.96 -8.79
CA ASP A 180 -18.38 -30.17 -10.02
C ASP A 180 -17.22 -29.16 -10.02
N VAL A 181 -16.48 -29.02 -8.91
CA VAL A 181 -15.27 -28.19 -8.84
C VAL A 181 -14.18 -28.86 -9.68
N GLY A 182 -13.87 -28.26 -10.84
CA GLY A 182 -12.76 -28.67 -11.69
C GLY A 182 -11.43 -28.06 -11.25
N GLU A 183 -10.32 -28.72 -11.60
CA GLU A 183 -8.99 -28.16 -11.37
C GLU A 183 -8.75 -26.92 -12.24
N THR A 184 -8.01 -25.97 -11.72
CA THR A 184 -7.70 -24.68 -12.34
C THR A 184 -6.24 -24.59 -12.77
N LEU A 185 -5.36 -25.39 -12.17
CA LEU A 185 -3.94 -25.44 -12.48
C LEU A 185 -3.58 -26.75 -13.19
N PRO A 186 -2.66 -26.71 -14.15
CA PRO A 186 -2.10 -27.91 -14.76
C PRO A 186 -1.41 -28.84 -13.74
N GLU A 187 -1.42 -30.12 -14.02
CA GLU A 187 -0.86 -31.14 -13.12
C GLU A 187 0.64 -30.94 -12.85
N TYR A 188 1.41 -30.49 -13.85
CA TYR A 188 2.83 -30.21 -13.66
C TYR A 188 3.07 -29.13 -12.59
N ILE A 189 2.22 -28.09 -12.54
CA ILE A 189 2.30 -27.02 -11.50
C ILE A 189 1.99 -27.61 -10.13
N LEU A 190 0.93 -28.41 -10.01
CA LEU A 190 0.55 -29.03 -8.76
C LEU A 190 1.68 -29.87 -8.18
N ARG A 191 2.34 -30.66 -9.03
CA ARG A 191 3.43 -31.54 -8.64
C ARG A 191 4.70 -30.76 -8.28
N GLU A 192 5.12 -29.82 -9.11
CA GLU A 192 6.35 -29.05 -8.88
C GLU A 192 6.28 -28.14 -7.63
N LYS A 193 5.11 -27.57 -7.36
CA LYS A 193 4.88 -26.71 -6.21
C LYS A 193 4.32 -27.43 -4.97
N GLY A 194 4.08 -28.75 -5.07
CA GLY A 194 3.53 -29.54 -3.98
C GLY A 194 2.13 -29.06 -3.54
N LEU A 195 1.32 -28.59 -4.48
CA LEU A 195 0.01 -28.00 -4.20
C LEU A 195 -1.06 -29.08 -4.06
N ALA A 196 -1.93 -28.92 -3.07
CA ALA A 196 -3.08 -29.78 -2.91
C ALA A 196 -4.10 -29.60 -4.06
N PRO A 197 -4.89 -30.65 -4.43
CA PRO A 197 -5.97 -30.52 -5.40
C PRO A 197 -7.02 -29.48 -4.98
N LEU A 198 -7.63 -28.77 -5.94
CA LEU A 198 -8.57 -27.68 -5.64
C LEU A 198 -9.78 -28.15 -4.80
N ARG A 199 -10.34 -29.33 -5.10
CA ARG A 199 -11.45 -29.90 -4.30
C ARG A 199 -11.07 -30.11 -2.83
N PHE A 200 -9.85 -30.60 -2.57
CA PHE A 200 -9.33 -30.74 -1.22
C PHE A 200 -9.20 -29.35 -0.56
N ALA A 201 -8.66 -28.38 -1.28
CA ALA A 201 -8.46 -27.03 -0.74
C ALA A 201 -9.79 -26.33 -0.42
N ILE A 202 -10.79 -26.39 -1.31
CA ILE A 202 -12.11 -25.80 -1.07
C ILE A 202 -12.80 -26.48 0.13
N ARG A 203 -12.74 -27.80 0.24
CA ARG A 203 -13.35 -28.50 1.38
C ARG A 203 -12.69 -28.11 2.70
N ASN A 204 -11.36 -28.14 2.74
CA ASN A 204 -10.60 -27.95 3.99
C ASN A 204 -10.42 -26.48 4.39
N VAL A 205 -10.62 -25.52 3.50
CA VAL A 205 -10.68 -24.11 3.88
C VAL A 205 -11.99 -23.78 4.61
N HIS A 206 -13.09 -24.47 4.34
CA HIS A 206 -14.37 -24.26 5.00
C HIS A 206 -14.56 -25.18 6.22
N PHE A 207 -14.22 -26.45 6.05
CA PHE A 207 -14.35 -27.50 7.07
C PHE A 207 -13.05 -28.30 7.16
N PRO A 208 -12.02 -27.76 7.81
CA PRO A 208 -10.73 -28.43 7.94
C PRO A 208 -10.85 -29.69 8.79
N SER A 209 -10.24 -30.78 8.31
CA SER A 209 -10.13 -32.02 9.10
C SER A 209 -9.18 -31.84 10.28
N ASP A 210 -8.13 -31.05 10.09
CA ASP A 210 -7.09 -30.75 11.05
C ASP A 210 -6.33 -29.46 10.64
N GLN A 211 -5.43 -28.99 11.50
CA GLN A 211 -4.64 -27.78 11.26
C GLN A 211 -3.76 -27.89 10.01
N ASN A 212 -3.15 -29.04 9.74
CA ASN A 212 -2.26 -29.25 8.58
C ASN A 212 -3.07 -29.21 7.26
N ALA A 213 -4.26 -29.82 7.26
CA ALA A 213 -5.17 -29.76 6.11
C ALA A 213 -5.61 -28.31 5.82
N LEU A 214 -5.89 -27.52 6.85
CA LEU A 214 -6.19 -26.11 6.72
C LEU A 214 -5.02 -25.30 6.11
N GLU A 215 -3.82 -25.53 6.62
CA GLU A 215 -2.61 -24.84 6.12
C GLU A 215 -2.34 -25.16 4.65
N LYS A 216 -2.42 -26.44 4.27
CA LYS A 216 -2.30 -26.88 2.86
C LYS A 216 -3.38 -26.27 1.97
N ALA A 217 -4.62 -26.21 2.45
CA ALA A 217 -5.74 -25.63 1.71
C ALA A 217 -5.54 -24.13 1.50
N ARG A 218 -5.18 -23.39 2.55
CA ARG A 218 -4.90 -21.94 2.46
C ARG A 218 -3.70 -21.65 1.56
N TYR A 219 -2.63 -22.41 1.71
CA TYR A 219 -1.44 -22.25 0.86
C TYR A 219 -1.80 -22.42 -0.62
N ARG A 220 -2.55 -23.50 -0.97
CA ARG A 220 -3.01 -23.77 -2.33
C ARG A 220 -3.83 -22.61 -2.92
N LEU A 221 -4.84 -22.14 -2.16
CA LEU A 221 -5.75 -21.09 -2.64
C LEU A 221 -5.07 -19.73 -2.76
N LYS A 222 -4.21 -19.36 -1.81
CA LYS A 222 -3.44 -18.12 -1.85
C LYS A 222 -2.44 -18.13 -3.01
N TRP A 223 -1.70 -19.22 -3.18
CA TRP A 223 -0.72 -19.34 -4.24
C TRP A 223 -1.38 -19.25 -5.62
N GLU A 224 -2.50 -19.95 -5.83
CA GLU A 224 -3.25 -19.89 -7.07
C GLU A 224 -3.73 -18.47 -7.39
N GLU A 225 -4.33 -17.80 -6.41
CA GLU A 225 -4.87 -16.46 -6.59
C GLU A 225 -3.77 -15.46 -7.00
N LEU A 226 -2.62 -15.52 -6.32
CA LEU A 226 -1.47 -14.67 -6.63
C LEU A 226 -0.81 -15.05 -7.96
N PHE A 227 -0.71 -16.35 -8.26
CA PHE A 227 -0.13 -16.83 -9.51
C PHE A 227 -0.96 -16.41 -10.74
N LEU A 228 -2.28 -16.60 -10.71
CA LEU A 228 -3.16 -16.22 -11.82
C LEU A 228 -3.17 -14.69 -12.00
N LEU A 229 -3.13 -13.93 -10.93
CA LEU A 229 -2.97 -12.48 -10.98
C LEU A 229 -1.66 -12.08 -11.68
N GLN A 230 -0.53 -12.63 -11.23
CA GLN A 230 0.77 -12.33 -11.83
C GLN A 230 0.86 -12.81 -13.28
N LEU A 231 0.32 -13.97 -13.57
CA LEU A 231 0.29 -14.51 -14.94
C LEU A 231 -0.50 -13.60 -15.88
N SER A 232 -1.65 -13.06 -15.43
CA SER A 232 -2.43 -12.10 -16.20
C SER A 232 -1.65 -10.81 -16.47
N LEU A 233 -1.07 -10.21 -15.44
CA LEU A 233 -0.28 -8.97 -15.55
C LEU A 233 0.94 -9.14 -16.46
N LEU A 234 1.69 -10.21 -16.29
CA LEU A 234 2.88 -10.51 -17.10
C LEU A 234 2.51 -10.82 -18.54
N LYS A 235 1.44 -11.59 -18.79
CA LYS A 235 0.97 -11.86 -20.15
C LYS A 235 0.61 -10.56 -20.88
N GLN A 236 -0.10 -9.64 -20.24
CA GLN A 236 -0.40 -8.33 -20.84
C GLN A 236 0.88 -7.54 -21.14
N LYS A 237 1.84 -7.55 -20.20
CA LYS A 237 3.15 -6.91 -20.40
C LYS A 237 3.88 -7.52 -21.61
N TYR A 238 3.91 -8.84 -21.76
CA TYR A 238 4.54 -9.51 -22.92
C TYR A 238 3.87 -9.14 -24.25
N VAL A 239 2.54 -9.13 -24.29
CA VAL A 239 1.79 -8.73 -25.50
C VAL A 239 2.13 -7.29 -25.90
N ARG A 240 2.14 -6.35 -24.93
CA ARG A 240 2.50 -4.95 -25.19
C ARG A 240 3.94 -4.79 -25.62
N SER A 241 4.88 -5.46 -24.95
CA SER A 241 6.31 -5.35 -25.28
C SER A 241 6.65 -5.85 -26.68
N ARG A 242 5.83 -6.74 -27.26
CA ARG A 242 5.98 -7.19 -28.66
C ARG A 242 5.42 -6.20 -29.68
N SER A 243 4.35 -5.47 -29.33
CA SER A 243 3.72 -4.50 -30.22
C SER A 243 4.34 -3.11 -30.11
N ALA A 244 5.00 -2.78 -29.00
CA ALA A 244 5.62 -1.48 -28.80
C ALA A 244 7.03 -1.44 -29.39
N VAL A 245 7.15 -0.90 -30.58
CA VAL A 245 8.46 -0.52 -31.16
C VAL A 245 9.03 0.60 -30.32
N GLY A 246 10.28 0.45 -29.85
CA GLY A 246 11.02 1.47 -29.14
C GLY A 246 12.14 2.06 -29.96
N ILE A 247 12.67 3.16 -29.50
CA ILE A 247 13.81 3.86 -30.11
C ILE A 247 15.12 3.21 -29.62
N PRO A 248 15.91 2.53 -30.48
CA PRO A 248 17.17 1.92 -30.04
C PRO A 248 18.23 3.00 -29.77
N MET A 249 18.83 3.00 -28.59
CA MET A 249 19.88 3.93 -28.17
C MET A 249 21.17 3.19 -27.78
N PRO A 250 21.97 2.70 -28.74
CA PRO A 250 23.13 1.87 -28.47
C PRO A 250 24.35 2.65 -27.92
N LYS A 251 24.44 3.95 -28.21
CA LYS A 251 25.62 4.76 -27.85
C LYS A 251 25.47 5.33 -26.43
N VAL A 252 26.58 5.38 -25.69
CA VAL A 252 26.60 6.09 -24.39
C VAL A 252 26.78 7.59 -24.60
N GLY A 253 27.61 7.99 -25.58
CA GLY A 253 27.86 9.38 -25.91
C GLY A 253 28.96 10.06 -25.09
N THR A 254 29.57 11.11 -25.68
CA THR A 254 30.66 11.88 -25.05
C THR A 254 30.17 12.71 -23.85
N ALA A 255 28.97 13.25 -23.94
CA ALA A 255 28.35 14.03 -22.86
C ALA A 255 28.13 13.21 -21.58
N PHE A 256 27.73 11.92 -21.70
CA PHE A 256 27.65 11.01 -20.55
C PHE A 256 29.03 10.85 -19.89
N ASN A 257 30.08 10.54 -20.67
CA ASN A 257 31.41 10.34 -20.14
C ASN A 257 31.95 11.61 -19.47
N ALA A 258 31.75 12.78 -20.09
CA ALA A 258 32.16 14.06 -19.51
C ALA A 258 31.46 14.34 -18.16
N CYS A 259 30.16 14.15 -18.09
CA CYS A 259 29.42 14.28 -16.85
C CYS A 259 29.87 13.28 -15.78
N TYR A 260 29.99 11.99 -16.15
CA TYR A 260 30.39 10.93 -15.23
C TYR A 260 31.79 11.19 -14.64
N SER A 261 32.74 11.61 -15.45
CA SER A 261 34.11 11.91 -15.00
C SER A 261 34.21 13.20 -14.17
N ALA A 262 33.28 14.12 -14.33
CA ALA A 262 33.22 15.39 -13.57
C ALA A 262 32.51 15.27 -12.23
N LEU A 263 31.94 14.10 -11.89
CA LEU A 263 31.24 13.93 -10.61
C LEU A 263 32.24 14.04 -9.44
N PRO A 264 31.90 14.81 -8.39
CA PRO A 264 32.76 15.00 -7.22
C PRO A 264 32.74 13.78 -6.26
N TYR A 265 32.03 12.72 -6.61
CA TYR A 265 31.85 11.49 -5.81
C TYR A 265 31.68 10.28 -6.72
N GLU A 266 31.97 9.11 -6.21
CA GLU A 266 31.68 7.87 -6.90
C GLU A 266 30.21 7.47 -6.76
N LEU A 267 29.64 6.93 -7.85
CA LEU A 267 28.30 6.33 -7.80
C LEU A 267 28.31 5.05 -6.97
N THR A 268 27.23 4.79 -6.23
CA THR A 268 27.05 3.54 -5.48
C THR A 268 26.91 2.34 -6.42
N GLY A 269 27.13 1.13 -5.89
CA GLY A 269 26.93 -0.10 -6.65
C GLY A 269 25.50 -0.21 -7.20
N ALA A 270 24.50 0.16 -6.40
CA ALA A 270 23.10 0.18 -6.80
C ALA A 270 22.82 1.17 -7.93
N GLN A 271 23.36 2.38 -7.88
CA GLN A 271 23.22 3.37 -8.96
C GLN A 271 23.84 2.87 -10.27
N LYS A 272 25.06 2.31 -10.21
CA LYS A 272 25.74 1.72 -11.38
C LYS A 272 24.95 0.56 -11.98
N ARG A 273 24.36 -0.30 -11.14
CA ARG A 273 23.49 -1.41 -11.56
C ARG A 273 22.25 -0.89 -12.30
N VAL A 274 21.55 0.06 -11.70
CA VAL A 274 20.31 0.63 -12.27
C VAL A 274 20.57 1.33 -13.60
N ILE A 275 21.66 2.08 -13.74
CA ILE A 275 22.04 2.72 -15.01
C ILE A 275 22.29 1.64 -16.10
N LYS A 276 22.89 0.50 -15.75
CA LYS A 276 23.08 -0.61 -16.70
C LYS A 276 21.74 -1.23 -17.12
N GLU A 277 20.81 -1.39 -16.19
CA GLU A 277 19.44 -1.89 -16.48
C GLU A 277 18.71 -0.95 -17.45
N ILE A 278 18.67 0.36 -17.16
CA ILE A 278 18.07 1.37 -18.01
C ILE A 278 18.72 1.37 -19.40
N ARG A 279 20.05 1.32 -19.47
CA ARG A 279 20.78 1.26 -20.74
C ARG A 279 20.41 0.01 -21.54
N SER A 280 20.33 -1.15 -20.89
CA SER A 280 19.94 -2.40 -21.54
C SER A 280 18.56 -2.29 -22.20
N ASP A 281 17.60 -1.68 -21.49
CA ASP A 281 16.27 -1.46 -22.05
C ASP A 281 16.29 -0.49 -23.23
N MET A 282 16.99 0.64 -23.12
CA MET A 282 17.10 1.63 -24.19
C MET A 282 17.80 1.08 -25.43
N MET A 283 18.66 0.05 -25.28
CA MET A 283 19.31 -0.62 -26.42
C MET A 283 18.44 -1.68 -27.08
N SER A 284 17.40 -2.18 -26.43
CA SER A 284 16.63 -3.36 -26.82
C SER A 284 15.78 -3.19 -28.07
N GLY A 285 15.58 -1.97 -28.57
CA GLY A 285 14.63 -1.67 -29.64
C GLY A 285 13.16 -1.76 -29.22
N ARG A 286 12.89 -1.91 -27.92
CA ARG A 286 11.55 -1.88 -27.32
C ARG A 286 11.39 -0.65 -26.46
N GLN A 287 10.16 -0.15 -26.32
CA GLN A 287 9.90 0.98 -25.44
C GLN A 287 10.20 0.59 -23.99
N MET A 288 11.12 1.31 -23.34
CA MET A 288 11.34 1.18 -21.90
C MET A 288 10.20 1.85 -21.14
N ASN A 289 9.60 1.14 -20.20
CA ASN A 289 8.70 1.66 -19.19
C ASN A 289 9.20 1.19 -17.82
N ARG A 290 9.95 2.05 -17.09
CA ARG A 290 10.66 1.64 -15.88
C ARG A 290 10.34 2.55 -14.70
N LEU A 291 10.07 1.92 -13.54
CA LEU A 291 9.94 2.59 -12.25
C LEU A 291 11.26 2.53 -11.51
N LEU A 292 11.83 3.69 -11.21
CA LEU A 292 13.02 3.84 -10.37
C LEU A 292 12.59 4.20 -8.95
N GLN A 293 12.76 3.25 -8.06
CA GLN A 293 12.52 3.43 -6.64
C GLN A 293 13.83 3.65 -5.88
N GLY A 294 13.77 4.45 -4.85
CA GLY A 294 14.89 4.65 -3.94
C GLY A 294 14.49 5.61 -2.84
N ASP A 295 15.12 5.49 -1.71
CA ASP A 295 14.85 6.35 -0.58
C ASP A 295 15.15 7.83 -0.87
N VAL A 296 14.66 8.73 -0.02
CA VAL A 296 14.98 10.16 -0.13
C VAL A 296 16.49 10.37 0.00
N GLY A 297 17.09 10.99 -1.03
CA GLY A 297 18.55 11.21 -1.07
C GLY A 297 19.38 10.02 -1.56
N SER A 298 18.79 8.96 -2.10
CA SER A 298 19.52 7.83 -2.70
C SER A 298 20.21 8.17 -4.05
N GLY A 299 19.99 9.38 -4.57
CA GLY A 299 20.60 9.86 -5.81
C GLY A 299 19.88 9.50 -7.09
N LYS A 300 18.55 9.29 -7.05
CA LYS A 300 17.70 9.05 -8.23
C LYS A 300 17.89 10.10 -9.33
N THR A 301 18.01 11.37 -8.96
CA THR A 301 18.22 12.48 -9.90
C THR A 301 19.50 12.29 -10.74
N MET A 302 20.58 11.77 -10.16
CA MET A 302 21.82 11.51 -10.92
C MET A 302 21.63 10.39 -11.94
N VAL A 303 20.92 9.32 -11.57
CA VAL A 303 20.56 8.24 -12.50
C VAL A 303 19.70 8.81 -13.66
N ALA A 304 18.75 9.70 -13.35
CA ALA A 304 17.93 10.35 -14.35
C ALA A 304 18.77 11.21 -15.32
N VAL A 305 19.68 12.02 -14.80
CA VAL A 305 20.58 12.86 -15.62
C VAL A 305 21.45 12.02 -16.55
N LEU A 306 22.09 10.98 -16.03
CA LEU A 306 22.92 10.09 -16.83
C LEU A 306 22.10 9.33 -17.90
N SER A 307 20.87 8.95 -17.58
CA SER A 307 19.94 8.36 -18.57
C SER A 307 19.54 9.36 -19.64
N ALA A 308 19.28 10.62 -19.29
CA ALA A 308 19.00 11.70 -20.25
C ALA A 308 20.19 11.95 -21.18
N LEU A 309 21.42 11.88 -20.66
CA LEU A 309 22.63 12.02 -21.46
C LEU A 309 22.86 10.87 -22.43
N ILE A 310 22.38 9.64 -22.11
CA ILE A 310 22.36 8.53 -23.07
C ILE A 310 21.44 8.88 -24.26
N ALA A 311 20.23 9.42 -24.00
CA ALA A 311 19.31 9.81 -25.04
C ALA A 311 19.93 10.91 -25.95
N VAL A 312 20.52 11.94 -25.34
CA VAL A 312 21.19 13.02 -26.06
C VAL A 312 22.39 12.50 -26.90
N GLY A 313 23.17 11.56 -26.35
CA GLY A 313 24.28 10.93 -27.06
C GLY A 313 23.86 10.10 -28.29
N ASN A 314 22.58 9.78 -28.42
CA ASN A 314 21.98 9.13 -29.59
C ASN A 314 21.20 10.08 -30.50
N GLY A 315 21.26 11.39 -30.28
CA GLY A 315 20.61 12.41 -31.10
C GLY A 315 19.13 12.69 -30.74
N TYR A 316 18.70 12.24 -29.56
CA TYR A 316 17.34 12.45 -29.07
C TYR A 316 17.31 13.48 -27.96
N GLN A 317 16.14 14.06 -27.75
CA GLN A 317 15.88 14.97 -26.64
C GLN A 317 15.35 14.19 -25.42
N ALA A 318 15.59 14.74 -24.23
CA ALA A 318 15.02 14.24 -22.99
C ALA A 318 14.19 15.33 -22.29
N CYS A 319 13.08 14.94 -21.65
CA CYS A 319 12.35 15.83 -20.78
C CYS A 319 12.29 15.26 -19.35
N ILE A 320 12.33 16.16 -18.34
CA ILE A 320 12.19 15.83 -16.92
C ILE A 320 10.99 16.60 -16.38
N MET A 321 9.95 15.89 -16.02
CA MET A 321 8.73 16.44 -15.45
C MET A 321 8.74 16.38 -13.94
N ALA A 322 8.51 17.52 -13.30
CA ALA A 322 8.33 17.66 -11.86
C ALA A 322 6.90 18.07 -11.52
N PRO A 323 6.35 17.67 -10.37
CA PRO A 323 4.97 17.96 -9.99
C PRO A 323 4.71 19.43 -9.64
N THR A 324 5.74 20.18 -9.29
CA THR A 324 5.63 21.59 -8.90
C THR A 324 6.70 22.45 -9.54
N GLU A 325 6.43 23.74 -9.69
CA GLU A 325 7.40 24.71 -10.26
C GLU A 325 8.66 24.81 -9.39
N VAL A 326 8.51 24.81 -8.08
CA VAL A 326 9.64 24.85 -7.13
C VAL A 326 10.58 23.68 -7.35
N LEU A 327 10.04 22.46 -7.49
CA LEU A 327 10.85 21.27 -7.73
C LEU A 327 11.51 21.31 -9.12
N ALA A 328 10.80 21.79 -10.14
CA ALA A 328 11.35 21.98 -11.49
C ALA A 328 12.54 22.96 -11.48
N GLN A 329 12.41 24.09 -10.79
CA GLN A 329 13.47 25.07 -10.61
C GLN A 329 14.70 24.50 -9.90
N GLN A 330 14.48 23.71 -8.84
CA GLN A 330 15.57 23.04 -8.13
C GLN A 330 16.25 21.98 -8.98
N HIS A 331 15.49 21.17 -9.71
CA HIS A 331 16.07 20.23 -10.67
C HIS A 331 16.90 20.98 -11.71
N TYR A 332 16.39 22.08 -12.27
CA TYR A 332 17.12 22.88 -13.24
C TYR A 332 18.42 23.42 -12.65
N ALA A 333 18.38 24.05 -11.48
CA ALA A 333 19.56 24.60 -10.82
C ALA A 333 20.63 23.55 -10.50
N ASN A 334 20.22 22.36 -10.08
CA ASN A 334 21.14 21.27 -9.75
C ASN A 334 21.68 20.56 -11.00
N ILE A 335 20.80 20.24 -11.95
CA ILE A 335 21.15 19.51 -13.17
C ILE A 335 22.05 20.36 -14.06
N SER A 336 21.80 21.67 -14.19
CA SER A 336 22.63 22.58 -14.96
C SER A 336 24.09 22.58 -14.49
N LYS A 337 24.34 22.44 -13.19
CA LYS A 337 25.71 22.31 -12.66
C LYS A 337 26.41 21.06 -13.17
N TYR A 338 25.71 19.92 -13.20
CA TYR A 338 26.29 18.65 -13.70
C TYR A 338 26.47 18.66 -15.22
N LEU A 339 25.67 19.44 -15.95
CA LEU A 339 25.74 19.55 -17.40
C LEU A 339 26.77 20.58 -17.90
N ALA A 340 27.35 21.42 -17.03
CA ALA A 340 28.28 22.47 -17.40
C ALA A 340 29.49 21.97 -18.20
N SER A 341 29.98 20.74 -17.93
CA SER A 341 31.12 20.14 -18.64
C SER A 341 30.72 19.39 -19.92
N THR A 342 29.41 19.28 -20.25
CA THR A 342 28.92 18.38 -21.29
C THR A 342 28.62 19.09 -22.62
N GLY A 343 28.46 20.40 -22.60
CA GLY A 343 27.99 21.21 -23.75
C GLY A 343 26.53 21.00 -24.12
N VAL A 344 25.76 20.24 -23.32
CA VAL A 344 24.34 20.00 -23.57
C VAL A 344 23.51 21.16 -23.05
N ARG A 345 22.71 21.77 -23.95
CA ARG A 345 21.80 22.85 -23.58
C ARG A 345 20.59 22.30 -22.78
N CYS A 346 20.40 22.83 -21.58
CA CYS A 346 19.30 22.51 -20.69
C CYS A 346 18.45 23.74 -20.42
N GLU A 347 17.13 23.64 -20.52
CA GLU A 347 16.20 24.73 -20.31
C GLU A 347 15.10 24.41 -19.30
N LEU A 348 14.51 25.47 -18.70
CA LEU A 348 13.39 25.37 -17.75
C LEU A 348 12.11 25.90 -18.38
N LEU A 349 11.07 25.08 -18.45
CA LEU A 349 9.75 25.47 -18.96
C LEU A 349 8.66 25.16 -17.91
N ILE A 350 8.16 26.19 -17.26
CA ILE A 350 7.12 26.14 -16.24
C ILE A 350 5.97 27.07 -16.58
N GLY A 351 4.83 26.98 -15.87
CA GLY A 351 3.64 27.80 -16.12
C GLY A 351 3.93 29.32 -16.00
N SER A 352 4.77 29.68 -15.03
CA SER A 352 5.17 31.09 -14.81
C SER A 352 6.25 31.61 -15.78
N THR A 353 6.76 30.79 -16.71
CA THR A 353 7.74 31.25 -17.73
C THR A 353 7.12 32.31 -18.64
N GLY A 354 7.65 33.53 -18.57
CA GLY A 354 7.17 34.69 -19.34
C GLY A 354 7.28 34.47 -20.85
N LYS A 355 6.39 35.06 -21.63
CA LYS A 355 6.29 34.88 -23.10
C LYS A 355 7.62 35.11 -23.84
N ALA A 356 8.40 36.11 -23.43
CA ALA A 356 9.68 36.43 -24.04
C ALA A 356 10.73 35.31 -23.83
N ALA A 357 10.79 34.72 -22.65
CA ALA A 357 11.69 33.61 -22.32
C ALA A 357 11.19 32.28 -22.91
N ARG A 358 9.87 32.11 -23.00
CA ARG A 358 9.24 30.88 -23.51
C ARG A 358 9.52 30.63 -24.99
N ARG A 359 9.49 31.70 -25.82
CA ARG A 359 9.67 31.58 -27.26
C ARG A 359 10.99 30.93 -27.69
N PRO A 360 12.19 31.36 -27.23
CA PRO A 360 13.45 30.73 -27.63
C PRO A 360 13.59 29.27 -27.09
N ILE A 361 12.90 28.93 -26.01
CA ILE A 361 12.85 27.53 -25.51
C ILE A 361 12.05 26.68 -26.49
N LEU A 362 10.85 27.11 -26.89
CA LEU A 362 10.00 26.38 -27.83
C LEU A 362 10.67 26.21 -29.20
N GLU A 363 11.32 27.27 -29.73
CA GLU A 363 12.10 27.22 -30.95
C GLU A 363 13.25 26.21 -30.84
N GLY A 364 13.99 26.21 -29.71
CA GLY A 364 15.09 25.29 -29.48
C GLY A 364 14.66 23.83 -29.22
N LEU A 365 13.42 23.59 -28.76
CA LEU A 365 12.85 22.25 -28.72
C LEU A 365 12.47 21.74 -30.10
N ALA A 366 11.89 22.62 -30.94
CA ALA A 366 11.44 22.27 -32.27
C ALA A 366 12.61 22.08 -33.27
N ASP A 367 13.72 22.78 -33.11
CA ASP A 367 14.92 22.62 -33.95
C ASP A 367 15.91 21.59 -33.41
N GLY A 368 15.75 21.16 -32.14
CA GLY A 368 16.58 20.15 -31.46
C GLY A 368 17.86 20.71 -30.83
N SER A 369 18.05 22.04 -30.76
CA SER A 369 19.19 22.66 -30.09
C SER A 369 19.11 22.57 -28.57
N VAL A 370 17.90 22.42 -27.98
CA VAL A 370 17.69 22.08 -26.58
C VAL A 370 17.69 20.58 -26.44
N GLY A 371 18.73 20.00 -25.80
CA GLY A 371 18.87 18.59 -25.58
C GLY A 371 18.06 18.06 -24.38
N ILE A 372 17.98 18.86 -23.31
CA ILE A 372 17.24 18.50 -22.09
C ILE A 372 16.32 19.65 -21.72
N VAL A 373 15.06 19.37 -21.43
CA VAL A 373 14.12 20.34 -20.86
C VAL A 373 13.57 19.84 -19.53
N ILE A 374 13.51 20.74 -18.56
CA ILE A 374 12.94 20.47 -17.23
C ILE A 374 11.69 21.33 -17.07
N GLY A 375 10.61 20.78 -16.55
CA GLY A 375 9.40 21.57 -16.37
C GLY A 375 8.31 20.85 -15.61
N THR A 376 7.13 21.45 -15.65
CA THR A 376 5.92 20.92 -15.04
C THR A 376 4.96 20.40 -16.12
N HIS A 377 3.65 20.38 -15.84
CA HIS A 377 2.61 20.09 -16.84
C HIS A 377 2.69 20.99 -18.09
N ALA A 378 3.40 22.12 -18.05
CA ALA A 378 3.66 22.95 -19.22
C ALA A 378 4.35 22.18 -20.37
N LEU A 379 5.10 21.11 -20.08
CA LEU A 379 5.76 20.27 -21.08
C LEU A 379 4.80 19.44 -21.93
N ILE A 380 3.60 19.17 -21.44
CA ILE A 380 2.59 18.37 -22.15
C ILE A 380 1.59 19.23 -22.94
N GLU A 381 1.70 20.56 -22.89
CA GLU A 381 0.87 21.47 -23.68
C GLU A 381 1.10 21.24 -25.19
N ASP A 382 0.05 21.41 -25.99
CA ASP A 382 0.11 21.18 -27.44
C ASP A 382 1.10 22.13 -28.15
N THR A 383 1.34 23.29 -27.57
CA THR A 383 2.32 24.28 -28.07
C THR A 383 3.78 23.84 -27.96
N VAL A 384 4.07 22.85 -27.14
CA VAL A 384 5.42 22.30 -26.96
C VAL A 384 5.65 21.18 -27.98
N ILE A 385 6.46 21.44 -28.97
CA ILE A 385 6.79 20.48 -30.03
C ILE A 385 8.26 20.11 -29.89
N PHE A 386 8.54 18.82 -29.78
CA PHE A 386 9.88 18.26 -29.78
C PHE A 386 10.27 17.83 -31.21
N LYS A 387 11.51 18.05 -31.58
CA LYS A 387 12.05 17.51 -32.82
C LYS A 387 12.17 15.97 -32.73
N ASN A 388 12.76 15.48 -31.66
CA ASN A 388 13.05 14.06 -31.44
C ASN A 388 13.02 13.70 -29.96
N LEU A 389 11.86 13.71 -29.31
CA LEU A 389 11.77 13.26 -27.91
C LEU A 389 12.01 11.75 -27.83
N GLY A 390 13.10 11.33 -27.16
CA GLY A 390 13.46 9.93 -26.99
C GLY A 390 13.32 9.40 -25.57
N LEU A 391 13.39 10.27 -24.55
CA LEU A 391 13.27 9.87 -23.14
C LEU A 391 12.41 10.86 -22.37
N ALA A 392 11.42 10.37 -21.67
CA ALA A 392 10.59 11.11 -20.73
C ALA A 392 10.85 10.61 -19.31
N ILE A 393 11.26 11.51 -18.41
CA ILE A 393 11.50 11.23 -17.01
C ILE A 393 10.42 11.93 -16.20
N ILE A 394 9.72 11.19 -15.34
CA ILE A 394 8.62 11.71 -14.51
C ILE A 394 8.99 11.53 -13.05
N ASP A 395 9.12 12.63 -12.31
CA ASP A 395 9.39 12.59 -10.88
C ASP A 395 8.09 12.63 -10.07
N GLU A 396 8.02 11.86 -8.99
CA GLU A 396 6.87 11.73 -8.09
C GLU A 396 5.55 11.37 -8.82
N GLN A 397 5.54 10.21 -9.47
CA GLN A 397 4.45 9.70 -10.31
C GLN A 397 3.05 9.83 -9.71
N HIS A 398 2.92 9.66 -8.39
CA HIS A 398 1.61 9.66 -7.72
C HIS A 398 0.83 10.98 -7.88
N ARG A 399 1.44 12.00 -8.43
CA ARG A 399 0.84 13.32 -8.71
C ARG A 399 0.46 13.53 -10.19
N PHE A 400 0.73 12.54 -11.06
CA PHE A 400 0.40 12.61 -12.49
C PHE A 400 -0.66 11.57 -12.88
N GLY A 401 -1.73 12.03 -13.51
CA GLY A 401 -2.80 11.19 -14.01
C GLY A 401 -2.41 10.36 -15.24
N VAL A 402 -3.21 9.33 -15.55
CA VAL A 402 -3.04 8.47 -16.73
C VAL A 402 -3.08 9.28 -18.04
N GLU A 403 -3.99 10.25 -18.13
CA GLU A 403 -4.16 11.11 -19.31
C GLU A 403 -2.93 11.96 -19.61
N GLN A 404 -2.27 12.51 -18.58
CA GLN A 404 -1.07 13.31 -18.74
C GLN A 404 0.10 12.50 -19.31
N ARG A 405 0.20 11.24 -18.91
CA ARG A 405 1.19 10.30 -19.45
C ARG A 405 0.92 9.99 -20.93
N ALA A 406 -0.33 9.77 -21.29
CA ALA A 406 -0.73 9.50 -22.67
C ALA A 406 -0.37 10.66 -23.60
N ARG A 407 -0.59 11.92 -23.18
CA ARG A 407 -0.20 13.11 -23.93
C ARG A 407 1.33 13.21 -24.13
N LEU A 408 2.10 12.82 -23.13
CA LEU A 408 3.56 12.80 -23.24
C LEU A 408 4.04 11.73 -24.24
N TRP A 409 3.40 10.57 -24.28
CA TRP A 409 3.70 9.50 -25.25
C TRP A 409 3.44 9.95 -26.69
N ALA A 410 2.41 10.73 -26.92
CA ALA A 410 2.08 11.27 -28.25
C ALA A 410 3.15 12.24 -28.80
N LYS A 411 4.06 12.75 -27.95
CA LYS A 411 5.15 13.68 -28.35
C LYS A 411 6.44 12.97 -28.80
N GLY A 412 6.42 11.64 -28.93
CA GLY A 412 7.58 10.84 -29.34
C GLY A 412 8.05 11.12 -30.79
N ALA A 413 9.28 10.76 -31.05
CA ALA A 413 9.93 10.95 -32.34
C ALA A 413 9.29 10.12 -33.44
N SER A 414 8.89 10.75 -34.54
CA SER A 414 8.37 10.05 -35.75
C SER A 414 7.21 9.06 -35.47
N GLY A 415 6.35 9.37 -34.50
CA GLY A 415 5.23 8.49 -34.12
C GLY A 415 5.61 7.30 -33.24
N VAL A 416 6.88 7.15 -32.88
CA VAL A 416 7.34 6.14 -31.90
C VAL A 416 7.33 6.76 -30.51
N PRO A 417 6.67 6.15 -29.53
CA PRO A 417 6.64 6.70 -28.18
C PRO A 417 8.03 6.74 -27.53
N PRO A 418 8.35 7.76 -26.72
CA PRO A 418 9.62 7.86 -26.03
C PRO A 418 9.76 6.75 -24.99
N HIS A 419 10.98 6.45 -24.59
CA HIS A 419 11.25 5.70 -23.37
C HIS A 419 10.72 6.47 -22.16
N VAL A 420 10.21 5.76 -21.14
CA VAL A 420 9.66 6.38 -19.93
C VAL A 420 10.40 5.86 -18.70
N LEU A 421 10.94 6.78 -17.92
CA LEU A 421 11.52 6.53 -16.61
C LEU A 421 10.69 7.29 -15.56
N VAL A 422 10.01 6.54 -14.72
CA VAL A 422 9.23 7.08 -13.62
C VAL A 422 10.04 6.98 -12.35
N MET A 423 10.10 8.05 -11.56
CA MET A 423 10.80 8.07 -10.28
C MET A 423 9.82 8.27 -9.12
N THR A 424 10.12 7.65 -7.99
CA THR A 424 9.41 7.90 -6.74
C THR A 424 10.35 7.91 -5.55
N ALA A 425 10.16 8.87 -4.66
CA ALA A 425 10.83 8.92 -3.36
C ALA A 425 10.02 8.26 -2.24
N THR A 426 8.76 7.89 -2.50
CA THR A 426 8.02 7.03 -1.59
C THR A 426 8.48 5.60 -1.78
N PRO A 427 9.08 4.96 -0.77
CA PRO A 427 9.30 3.54 -0.83
C PRO A 427 7.96 2.83 -0.93
N ILE A 428 7.73 2.13 -2.05
CA ILE A 428 6.57 1.29 -2.25
C ILE A 428 7.02 -0.13 -1.93
N PRO A 429 6.32 -0.88 -1.08
CA PRO A 429 6.65 -2.28 -0.84
C PRO A 429 6.84 -3.01 -2.16
N ARG A 430 7.88 -3.84 -2.27
CA ARG A 430 8.20 -4.56 -3.51
C ARG A 430 7.01 -5.36 -4.03
N THR A 431 6.24 -5.92 -3.14
CA THR A 431 5.01 -6.68 -3.45
C THR A 431 3.94 -5.82 -4.12
N LEU A 432 3.71 -4.61 -3.61
CA LEU A 432 2.80 -3.65 -4.21
C LEU A 432 3.32 -3.17 -5.57
N ALA A 433 4.60 -2.86 -5.67
CA ALA A 433 5.21 -2.44 -6.93
C ALA A 433 5.04 -3.49 -8.04
N MET A 434 5.27 -4.76 -7.72
CA MET A 434 5.11 -5.88 -8.65
C MET A 434 3.66 -6.11 -9.09
N THR A 435 2.69 -5.65 -8.32
CA THR A 435 1.27 -5.89 -8.57
C THR A 435 0.60 -4.68 -9.22
N PHE A 436 0.74 -3.50 -8.61
CA PHE A 436 0.07 -2.28 -9.08
C PHE A 436 0.77 -1.62 -10.28
N TYR A 437 2.07 -1.85 -10.43
CA TYR A 437 2.86 -1.35 -11.56
C TYR A 437 3.37 -2.51 -12.42
N GLY A 438 2.54 -3.55 -12.60
CA GLY A 438 2.90 -4.74 -13.35
C GLY A 438 3.28 -4.50 -14.81
N ASP A 439 2.90 -3.35 -15.35
CA ASP A 439 3.30 -2.85 -16.67
C ASP A 439 4.68 -2.17 -16.69
N LEU A 440 5.23 -1.81 -15.53
CA LEU A 440 6.56 -1.22 -15.40
C LEU A 440 7.61 -2.26 -14.99
N ASP A 441 8.82 -2.11 -15.50
CA ASP A 441 10.01 -2.73 -14.93
C ASP A 441 10.45 -1.95 -13.71
N VAL A 442 10.86 -2.64 -12.66
CA VAL A 442 11.21 -1.98 -11.38
C VAL A 442 12.71 -2.06 -11.14
N SER A 443 13.34 -0.91 -10.94
CA SER A 443 14.71 -0.78 -10.45
C SER A 443 14.72 -0.13 -9.08
N VAL A 444 15.54 -0.66 -8.17
CA VAL A 444 15.62 -0.18 -6.79
C VAL A 444 17.04 0.28 -6.49
N ILE A 445 17.17 1.52 -5.99
CA ILE A 445 18.42 2.01 -5.38
C ILE A 445 18.29 1.74 -3.88
N ASP A 446 18.90 0.65 -3.45
CA ASP A 446 18.90 0.13 -2.08
C ASP A 446 20.16 0.52 -1.28
N GLU A 447 21.00 1.38 -1.85
CA GLU A 447 22.20 1.93 -1.22
C GLU A 447 22.10 3.44 -1.09
N MET A 448 22.59 3.98 0.02
CA MET A 448 22.73 5.43 0.22
C MET A 448 24.11 5.90 -0.26
N PRO A 449 24.21 7.13 -0.82
CA PRO A 449 25.50 7.71 -1.16
C PRO A 449 26.43 7.80 0.06
N PRO A 450 27.75 7.61 -0.11
CA PRO A 450 28.72 7.70 0.97
C PRO A 450 28.74 9.10 1.59
N GLY A 451 28.98 9.18 2.91
CA GLY A 451 29.05 10.43 3.66
C GLY A 451 27.74 10.92 4.29
N ARG A 452 26.60 10.31 4.00
CA ARG A 452 25.35 10.62 4.68
C ARG A 452 25.35 10.07 6.11
N LYS A 453 25.07 10.94 7.08
CA LYS A 453 24.97 10.54 8.51
C LYS A 453 23.54 10.10 8.82
N PRO A 454 23.36 9.11 9.72
CA PRO A 454 22.06 8.70 10.21
C PRO A 454 21.32 9.86 10.86
N ILE A 455 19.98 9.89 10.67
CA ILE A 455 19.10 10.92 11.27
C ILE A 455 18.58 10.37 12.58
N GLN A 456 18.98 10.98 13.70
CA GLN A 456 18.50 10.57 15.01
C GLN A 456 17.02 10.93 15.16
N THR A 457 16.15 9.93 15.15
CA THR A 457 14.69 10.11 15.29
C THR A 457 14.29 9.90 16.76
N MET A 458 13.54 10.85 17.33
CA MET A 458 13.11 10.84 18.73
C MET A 458 11.60 11.05 18.85
N LEU A 459 10.95 10.27 19.70
CA LEU A 459 9.55 10.41 20.05
C LEU A 459 9.41 11.10 21.40
N ILE A 460 8.74 12.26 21.44
CA ILE A 460 8.55 13.04 22.68
C ILE A 460 7.11 13.52 22.83
N GLY A 461 6.62 13.48 24.06
CA GLY A 461 5.29 14.00 24.39
C GLY A 461 5.32 15.49 24.80
N GLU A 462 4.13 16.10 24.84
CA GLU A 462 3.91 17.53 25.17
C GLU A 462 4.65 18.01 26.44
N GLY A 463 4.77 17.18 27.46
CA GLY A 463 5.46 17.56 28.71
C GLY A 463 6.94 17.88 28.54
N LYS A 464 7.57 17.42 27.43
CA LYS A 464 8.98 17.71 27.13
C LYS A 464 9.18 18.88 26.16
N ARG A 465 8.14 19.61 25.80
CA ARG A 465 8.18 20.76 24.88
C ARG A 465 9.19 21.86 25.32
N PRO A 466 9.35 22.25 26.62
CA PRO A 466 10.38 23.19 27.00
C PRO A 466 11.82 22.70 26.71
N GLN A 467 12.07 21.39 26.84
CA GLN A 467 13.36 20.79 26.51
C GLN A 467 13.63 20.85 25.02
N LEU A 468 12.62 20.61 24.19
CA LEU A 468 12.70 20.76 22.73
C LEU A 468 13.08 22.19 22.33
N TYR A 469 12.43 23.22 22.92
CA TYR A 469 12.78 24.60 22.57
C TYR A 469 14.22 24.96 22.97
N ASN A 470 14.69 24.48 24.10
CA ASN A 470 16.09 24.67 24.50
C ASN A 470 17.06 23.97 23.57
N PHE A 471 16.71 22.78 23.11
CA PHE A 471 17.47 22.05 22.07
C PHE A 471 17.51 22.82 20.74
N MET A 472 16.36 23.32 20.25
CA MET A 472 16.29 24.15 19.05
C MET A 472 17.15 25.41 19.17
N LYS A 473 17.11 26.09 20.31
CA LYS A 473 17.97 27.29 20.58
C LYS A 473 19.45 26.96 20.51
N LYS A 474 19.87 25.81 21.03
CA LYS A 474 21.25 25.32 20.96
C LYS A 474 21.69 25.06 19.52
N GLU A 475 20.84 24.41 18.73
CA GLU A 475 21.16 24.11 17.33
C GLU A 475 21.22 25.40 16.49
N ILE A 476 20.30 26.36 16.72
CA ILE A 476 20.32 27.65 16.04
C ILE A 476 21.56 28.48 16.43
N ALA A 477 21.95 28.45 17.72
CA ALA A 477 23.18 29.13 18.18
C ALA A 477 24.44 28.51 17.53
N ALA A 478 24.41 27.24 17.15
CA ALA A 478 25.44 26.59 16.36
C ALA A 478 25.39 26.90 14.85
N GLY A 479 24.52 27.85 14.43
CA GLY A 479 24.38 28.28 13.05
C GLY A 479 23.44 27.41 12.20
N ARG A 480 22.68 26.50 12.78
CA ARG A 480 21.81 25.56 12.09
C ARG A 480 20.37 26.08 11.96
N GLN A 481 19.59 25.43 11.10
CA GLN A 481 18.21 25.81 10.84
C GLN A 481 17.25 24.66 11.21
N VAL A 482 16.01 25.04 11.51
CA VAL A 482 14.97 24.14 12.06
C VAL A 482 13.72 24.21 11.20
N PHE A 483 13.20 23.04 10.81
CA PHE A 483 11.85 22.88 10.27
C PHE A 483 10.87 22.54 11.40
N VAL A 484 9.68 23.15 11.40
CA VAL A 484 8.55 22.81 12.27
C VAL A 484 7.33 22.56 11.37
N VAL A 485 6.83 21.33 11.36
CA VAL A 485 5.75 20.91 10.46
C VAL A 485 4.50 20.56 11.24
N TYR A 486 3.38 21.14 10.83
CA TYR A 486 2.04 20.88 11.38
C TYR A 486 1.22 20.03 10.41
N PRO A 487 0.38 19.08 10.89
CA PRO A 487 -0.49 18.28 10.04
C PRO A 487 -1.60 19.12 9.42
N LEU A 488 -2.02 18.77 8.19
CA LEU A 488 -3.28 19.19 7.61
C LEU A 488 -4.37 18.20 8.02
N ILE A 489 -5.49 18.69 8.54
CA ILE A 489 -6.65 17.87 8.89
C ILE A 489 -7.70 18.06 7.77
N PHE A 490 -8.03 17.02 7.04
CA PHE A 490 -8.96 17.09 5.90
C PHE A 490 -10.41 17.46 6.26
N GLU A 491 -10.76 17.51 7.55
CA GLU A 491 -12.14 17.78 8.00
C GLU A 491 -12.57 19.26 7.94
N SER A 492 -11.64 20.21 7.98
CA SER A 492 -11.90 21.61 7.59
C SER A 492 -10.60 22.42 7.41
N GLU A 493 -10.37 22.95 6.22
CA GLU A 493 -9.22 23.81 5.91
C GLU A 493 -9.09 25.01 6.87
N LYS A 494 -10.20 25.48 7.42
CA LYS A 494 -10.20 26.61 8.38
C LYS A 494 -9.61 26.25 9.74
N VAL A 495 -9.87 25.03 10.26
CA VAL A 495 -9.35 24.59 11.56
C VAL A 495 -7.85 24.30 11.46
N ASP A 496 -7.40 23.75 10.35
CA ASP A 496 -5.98 23.47 10.13
C ASP A 496 -5.15 24.73 10.03
N TYR A 497 -5.69 25.75 9.38
CA TYR A 497 -5.06 27.06 9.30
C TYR A 497 -4.94 27.72 10.69
N GLN A 498 -5.99 27.68 11.49
CA GLN A 498 -5.98 28.20 12.86
C GLN A 498 -4.96 27.47 13.74
N ASN A 499 -4.82 26.16 13.60
CA ASN A 499 -3.81 25.38 14.31
C ASN A 499 -2.38 25.74 13.91
N LEU A 500 -2.15 25.98 12.62
CA LEU A 500 -0.85 26.45 12.13
C LEU A 500 -0.53 27.87 12.61
N GLU A 501 -1.48 28.81 12.55
CA GLU A 501 -1.29 30.17 13.02
C GLU A 501 -1.01 30.23 14.52
N ALA A 502 -1.82 29.52 15.33
CA ALA A 502 -1.58 29.41 16.76
C ALA A 502 -0.21 28.77 17.07
N GLY A 503 0.17 27.76 16.30
CA GLY A 503 1.50 27.15 16.38
C GLY A 503 2.62 28.12 16.01
N TYR A 504 2.45 28.87 14.93
CA TYR A 504 3.39 29.90 14.51
C TYR A 504 3.56 31.01 15.58
N GLU A 505 2.45 31.54 16.11
CA GLU A 505 2.47 32.55 17.20
C GLU A 505 3.18 32.00 18.43
N ASN A 506 2.96 30.76 18.81
CA ASN A 506 3.66 30.11 19.92
C ASN A 506 5.17 30.04 19.64
N ILE A 507 5.60 29.65 18.45
CA ILE A 507 7.02 29.64 18.10
C ILE A 507 7.60 31.02 18.11
N VAL A 508 6.95 32.04 17.54
CA VAL A 508 7.41 33.43 17.52
C VAL A 508 7.54 33.98 18.96
N SER A 509 6.60 33.66 19.84
CA SER A 509 6.68 34.09 21.26
C SER A 509 7.87 33.50 22.02
N ARG A 510 8.28 32.27 21.65
CA ARG A 510 9.43 31.56 22.26
C ARG A 510 10.77 31.87 21.61
N PHE A 511 10.73 32.32 20.35
CA PHE A 511 11.88 32.69 19.54
C PHE A 511 11.69 34.13 19.01
N PRO A 512 11.73 35.15 19.90
CA PRO A 512 11.45 36.54 19.52
C PRO A 512 12.56 37.13 18.63
N PHE A 513 12.16 38.02 17.75
CA PHE A 513 13.10 38.83 16.95
C PHE A 513 13.51 40.09 17.71
N PRO A 514 14.80 40.48 17.68
CA PRO A 514 15.98 39.68 17.44
C PRO A 514 16.31 38.80 18.65
N PRO A 515 17.08 37.66 18.55
CA PRO A 515 17.95 37.28 17.43
C PRO A 515 17.35 36.25 16.48
N TYR A 516 16.13 35.73 16.75
CA TYR A 516 15.55 34.67 15.94
C TYR A 516 14.63 35.24 14.85
N LYS A 517 14.73 34.68 13.65
CA LYS A 517 13.78 34.97 12.57
C LYS A 517 13.03 33.72 12.19
N VAL A 518 11.70 33.79 12.29
CA VAL A 518 10.78 32.70 11.96
C VAL A 518 10.07 33.03 10.65
N ALA A 519 10.12 32.13 9.69
CA ALA A 519 9.36 32.18 8.43
C ALA A 519 8.20 31.19 8.48
N ILE A 520 7.13 31.46 7.72
CA ILE A 520 5.96 30.57 7.61
C ILE A 520 5.61 30.31 6.15
N VAL A 521 5.31 29.04 5.81
CA VAL A 521 4.89 28.63 4.47
C VAL A 521 3.70 27.68 4.54
N HIS A 522 2.60 28.00 3.85
CA HIS A 522 1.40 27.18 3.82
C HIS A 522 0.63 27.31 2.49
N GLY A 523 -0.31 26.40 2.23
CA GLY A 523 -1.03 26.27 0.95
C GLY A 523 -1.76 27.52 0.48
N GLN A 524 -2.33 28.31 1.39
CA GLN A 524 -3.15 29.49 1.07
C GLN A 524 -2.34 30.76 0.71
N GLN A 525 -1.02 30.76 0.92
CA GLN A 525 -0.19 31.89 0.50
C GLN A 525 -0.05 31.95 -1.03
N THR A 526 0.13 33.17 -1.57
CA THR A 526 0.48 33.35 -2.99
C THR A 526 1.85 32.71 -3.30
N SER A 527 2.08 32.35 -4.54
CA SER A 527 3.36 31.75 -4.96
C SER A 527 4.55 32.64 -4.66
N GLU A 528 4.39 33.97 -4.79
CA GLU A 528 5.43 34.94 -4.51
C GLU A 528 5.82 35.00 -3.02
N VAL A 529 4.84 34.99 -2.11
CA VAL A 529 5.07 35.00 -0.67
C VAL A 529 5.72 33.68 -0.23
N LYS A 530 5.26 32.52 -0.77
CA LYS A 530 5.88 31.24 -0.52
C LYS A 530 7.36 31.26 -0.93
N GLN A 531 7.63 31.72 -2.16
CA GLN A 531 8.99 31.78 -2.68
C GLN A 531 9.87 32.71 -1.84
N PHE A 532 9.39 33.89 -1.47
CA PHE A 532 10.12 34.83 -0.64
C PHE A 532 10.53 34.23 0.73
N ASN A 533 9.60 33.55 1.40
CA ASN A 533 9.86 32.91 2.70
C ASN A 533 10.81 31.71 2.54
N MET A 534 10.67 30.92 1.47
CA MET A 534 11.55 29.82 1.15
C MET A 534 12.97 30.29 0.84
N ASP A 535 13.14 31.34 0.06
CA ASP A 535 14.43 31.93 -0.27
C ASP A 535 15.10 32.53 0.98
N ALA A 536 14.31 33.15 1.86
CA ALA A 536 14.82 33.66 3.12
C ALA A 536 15.37 32.53 4.02
N PHE A 537 14.68 31.38 4.06
CA PHE A 537 15.13 30.22 4.80
C PHE A 537 16.33 29.53 4.12
N SER A 538 16.27 29.28 2.84
CA SER A 538 17.37 28.65 2.08
C SER A 538 18.67 29.46 2.12
N ALA A 539 18.58 30.79 2.13
CA ALA A 539 19.72 31.68 2.26
C ALA A 539 20.23 31.88 3.70
N GLY A 540 19.67 31.13 4.69
CA GLY A 540 20.05 31.25 6.10
C GLY A 540 19.58 32.54 6.79
N ARG A 541 18.75 33.34 6.13
CA ARG A 541 18.20 34.60 6.69
C ARG A 541 17.05 34.37 7.67
N ALA A 542 16.45 33.18 7.68
CA ALA A 542 15.50 32.73 8.67
C ALA A 542 16.05 31.48 9.38
N ASN A 543 15.90 31.40 10.70
CA ASN A 543 16.40 30.30 11.54
C ASN A 543 15.41 29.15 11.62
N ILE A 544 14.12 29.46 11.63
CA ILE A 544 13.04 28.51 11.76
C ILE A 544 12.08 28.69 10.58
N LEU A 545 11.68 27.56 9.96
CA LEU A 545 10.59 27.53 8.98
C LEU A 545 9.43 26.72 9.55
N VAL A 546 8.31 27.39 9.79
CA VAL A 546 7.04 26.77 10.18
C VAL A 546 6.22 26.49 8.93
N SER A 547 5.72 25.27 8.77
CA SER A 547 4.88 24.97 7.62
C SER A 547 3.87 23.84 7.86
N THR A 548 2.98 23.68 6.89
CA THR A 548 2.17 22.47 6.72
C THR A 548 2.94 21.45 5.86
N THR A 549 2.29 20.36 5.47
CA THR A 549 2.84 19.30 4.59
C THR A 549 3.34 19.77 3.22
N VAL A 550 3.16 21.05 2.87
CA VAL A 550 3.67 21.65 1.61
C VAL A 550 5.18 21.44 1.42
N ILE A 551 5.93 21.26 2.53
CA ILE A 551 7.39 20.96 2.48
C ILE A 551 7.68 19.51 2.01
N GLU A 552 6.69 18.62 1.92
CA GLU A 552 6.91 17.28 1.37
C GLU A 552 7.53 17.31 -0.02
N VAL A 553 7.35 18.41 -0.76
CA VAL A 553 7.78 18.53 -2.13
C VAL A 553 8.88 19.59 -2.29
N GLY A 554 10.11 19.11 -2.49
CA GLY A 554 11.09 19.85 -3.26
C GLY A 554 12.00 20.85 -2.55
N VAL A 555 12.02 20.98 -1.22
CA VAL A 555 12.94 21.93 -0.55
C VAL A 555 14.19 21.25 -0.04
N ASP A 556 15.33 21.62 -0.60
CA ASP A 556 16.65 21.16 -0.16
C ASP A 556 17.38 22.31 0.54
N VAL A 557 17.54 22.19 1.88
CA VAL A 557 18.30 23.15 2.70
C VAL A 557 19.36 22.38 3.49
N PRO A 558 20.59 22.30 2.96
CA PRO A 558 21.66 21.50 3.59
C PRO A 558 21.97 21.89 5.03
N ASN A 559 21.75 23.16 5.40
CA ASN A 559 21.99 23.68 6.75
C ASN A 559 20.87 23.36 7.75
N ALA A 560 19.71 22.86 7.28
CA ALA A 560 18.64 22.46 8.17
C ALA A 560 18.91 21.08 8.78
N SER A 561 19.25 21.04 10.05
CA SER A 561 19.64 19.83 10.79
C SER A 561 18.54 19.28 11.69
N VAL A 562 17.48 20.06 11.98
CA VAL A 562 16.40 19.66 12.89
C VAL A 562 15.05 19.73 12.18
N MET A 563 14.32 18.61 12.22
CA MET A 563 12.93 18.49 11.80
C MET A 563 12.07 18.24 13.01
N VAL A 564 11.13 19.11 13.33
CA VAL A 564 10.11 18.93 14.36
C VAL A 564 8.78 18.68 13.67
N ILE A 565 8.14 17.57 13.98
CA ILE A 565 6.82 17.20 13.42
C ILE A 565 5.81 17.22 14.56
N GLU A 566 4.92 18.18 14.52
CA GLU A 566 3.85 18.37 15.51
C GLU A 566 2.70 17.40 15.25
N SER A 567 2.10 16.87 16.34
CA SER A 567 1.01 15.88 16.27
C SER A 567 1.34 14.73 15.30
N ALA A 568 2.53 14.15 15.45
CA ALA A 568 3.08 13.16 14.53
C ALA A 568 2.17 11.91 14.36
N GLU A 569 1.32 11.61 15.36
CA GLU A 569 0.33 10.52 15.30
C GLU A 569 -0.71 10.68 14.21
N ARG A 570 -0.83 11.87 13.63
CA ARG A 570 -1.79 12.18 12.55
C ARG A 570 -1.23 11.94 11.13
N PHE A 571 0.07 11.75 11.03
CA PHE A 571 0.73 11.50 9.75
C PHE A 571 0.80 10.00 9.44
N GLY A 572 0.77 9.67 8.16
CA GLY A 572 1.14 8.35 7.67
C GLY A 572 2.66 8.11 7.76
N LEU A 573 3.09 6.85 7.86
CA LEU A 573 4.52 6.52 7.95
C LEU A 573 5.31 7.02 6.73
N ALA A 574 4.75 6.89 5.53
CA ALA A 574 5.38 7.39 4.31
C ALA A 574 5.62 8.91 4.36
N GLN A 575 4.65 9.69 4.87
CA GLN A 575 4.79 11.14 5.02
C GLN A 575 5.84 11.49 6.06
N LEU A 576 5.83 10.82 7.23
CA LEU A 576 6.86 11.02 8.26
C LEU A 576 8.24 10.73 7.72
N HIS A 577 8.39 9.67 6.93
CA HIS A 577 9.66 9.29 6.32
C HIS A 577 10.12 10.34 5.30
N GLN A 578 9.24 10.85 4.45
CA GLN A 578 9.56 11.92 3.49
C GLN A 578 9.99 13.20 4.21
N LEU A 579 9.28 13.60 5.28
CA LEU A 579 9.64 14.76 6.10
C LEU A 579 10.98 14.56 6.78
N ARG A 580 11.23 13.39 7.38
CA ARG A 580 12.53 13.04 7.96
C ARG A 580 13.66 13.19 6.95
N GLY A 581 13.45 12.74 5.71
CA GLY A 581 14.43 12.84 4.63
C GLY A 581 14.76 14.25 4.15
N ARG A 582 14.03 15.29 4.63
CA ARG A 582 14.33 16.70 4.32
C ARG A 582 15.50 17.28 5.13
N VAL A 583 15.89 16.63 6.20
CA VAL A 583 17.13 16.92 6.96
C VAL A 583 18.17 15.84 6.70
N GLY A 584 19.40 16.02 7.18
CA GLY A 584 20.48 15.04 6.98
C GLY A 584 21.14 15.09 5.61
N ARG A 585 21.09 16.24 4.92
CA ARG A 585 21.74 16.45 3.62
C ARG A 585 23.08 17.17 3.73
N GLY A 586 23.40 17.69 4.91
CA GLY A 586 24.69 18.28 5.24
C GLY A 586 25.65 17.30 5.93
N CYS A 587 26.88 17.76 6.23
CA CYS A 587 27.90 16.98 6.93
C CYS A 587 27.64 16.83 8.43
N GLU A 588 26.63 17.53 8.97
CA GLU A 588 26.33 17.61 10.39
C GLU A 588 25.35 16.53 10.85
N LYS A 589 25.33 16.25 12.17
CA LYS A 589 24.30 15.38 12.76
C LYS A 589 22.94 16.02 12.61
N SER A 590 21.97 15.22 12.23
CA SER A 590 20.60 15.69 12.03
C SER A 590 19.59 14.94 12.89
N TYR A 591 18.52 15.61 13.22
CA TYR A 591 17.53 15.16 14.21
C TYR A 591 16.12 15.27 13.64
N CYS A 592 15.31 14.25 13.87
CA CYS A 592 13.88 14.28 13.61
C CYS A 592 13.12 14.06 14.92
N VAL A 593 12.36 15.04 15.33
CA VAL A 593 11.60 15.03 16.59
C VAL A 593 10.13 14.86 16.28
N LEU A 594 9.56 13.73 16.70
CA LEU A 594 8.15 13.41 16.56
C LEU A 594 7.43 13.81 17.84
N MET A 595 6.64 14.89 17.77
CA MET A 595 5.80 15.34 18.87
C MET A 595 4.47 14.60 18.84
N HIS A 596 4.01 14.10 20.00
CA HIS A 596 2.72 13.46 20.13
C HIS A 596 1.89 14.03 21.27
N GLY A 597 0.57 14.03 21.10
CA GLY A 597 -0.38 14.45 22.11
C GLY A 597 -0.48 13.49 23.31
N ASN A 598 -1.27 13.88 24.33
CA ASN A 598 -1.43 13.08 25.55
C ASN A 598 -2.27 11.81 25.36
N LYS A 599 -3.13 11.76 24.32
CA LYS A 599 -4.01 10.63 24.03
C LYS A 599 -3.66 10.05 22.65
N VAL A 600 -2.75 9.10 22.63
CA VAL A 600 -2.36 8.39 21.40
C VAL A 600 -2.85 6.95 21.46
N SER A 601 -3.44 6.45 20.37
CA SER A 601 -3.85 5.06 20.28
C SER A 601 -2.62 4.12 20.31
N LYS A 602 -2.82 2.88 20.73
CA LYS A 602 -1.73 1.87 20.75
C LYS A 602 -1.13 1.67 19.33
N GLU A 603 -1.95 1.71 18.32
CA GLU A 603 -1.52 1.57 16.92
C GLU A 603 -0.69 2.75 16.44
N SER A 604 -1.16 3.99 16.71
CA SER A 604 -0.41 5.20 16.37
C SER A 604 0.93 5.25 17.11
N ARG A 605 0.95 4.86 18.38
CA ARG A 605 2.20 4.79 19.14
C ARG A 605 3.18 3.78 18.54
N LYS A 606 2.71 2.58 18.18
CA LYS A 606 3.53 1.56 17.52
C LYS A 606 4.13 2.08 16.20
N ARG A 607 3.35 2.83 15.40
CA ARG A 607 3.85 3.47 14.16
C ARG A 607 4.99 4.46 14.42
N LEU A 608 4.83 5.31 15.44
CA LEU A 608 5.85 6.29 15.80
C LEU A 608 7.11 5.64 16.38
N GLU A 609 6.96 4.59 17.19
CA GLU A 609 8.08 3.79 17.69
C GLU A 609 8.85 3.10 16.54
N LEU A 610 8.14 2.57 15.55
CA LEU A 610 8.75 2.00 14.35
C LEU A 610 9.56 3.04 13.57
N MET A 611 9.03 4.26 13.42
CA MET A 611 9.74 5.38 12.77
C MET A 611 11.05 5.74 13.49
N CYS A 612 11.12 5.53 14.82
CA CYS A 612 12.34 5.71 15.60
C CYS A 612 13.32 4.51 15.48
N ALA A 613 12.81 3.31 15.21
CA ALA A 613 13.61 2.08 15.21
C ALA A 613 14.35 1.85 13.88
N THR A 614 13.83 2.32 12.75
CA THR A 614 14.45 2.11 11.43
C THR A 614 14.54 3.39 10.60
N GLU A 615 15.63 3.50 9.84
CA GLU A 615 15.81 4.56 8.84
C GLU A 615 15.45 4.10 7.42
N ASN A 616 15.34 2.78 7.20
CA ASN A 616 15.06 2.21 5.90
C ASN A 616 13.58 2.44 5.52
N GLY A 617 13.37 3.22 4.47
CA GLY A 617 12.03 3.53 4.00
C GLY A 617 11.25 2.33 3.46
N PHE A 618 11.93 1.30 2.92
CA PHE A 618 11.28 0.08 2.43
C PHE A 618 10.71 -0.74 3.59
N ASP A 619 11.47 -0.88 4.69
CA ASP A 619 11.00 -1.58 5.89
C ASP A 619 9.80 -0.87 6.51
N LEU A 620 9.84 0.48 6.55
CA LEU A 620 8.73 1.30 7.01
C LEU A 620 7.47 1.11 6.15
N ALA A 621 7.63 1.05 4.84
CA ALA A 621 6.51 0.86 3.92
C ALA A 621 5.89 -0.54 4.04
N GLU A 622 6.71 -1.58 4.23
CA GLU A 622 6.23 -2.95 4.47
C GLU A 622 5.45 -3.07 5.79
N GLU A 623 5.95 -2.44 6.86
CA GLU A 623 5.28 -2.46 8.16
C GLU A 623 4.00 -1.59 8.14
N ASP A 624 4.00 -0.44 7.45
CA ASP A 624 2.77 0.37 7.26
C ASP A 624 1.68 -0.44 6.57
N MET A 625 2.05 -1.19 5.53
CA MET A 625 1.15 -2.06 4.80
C MET A 625 0.57 -3.17 5.69
N LYS A 626 1.40 -3.79 6.55
CA LYS A 626 0.94 -4.81 7.51
C LYS A 626 -0.02 -4.24 8.57
N MET A 627 0.21 -2.99 9.01
CA MET A 627 -0.60 -2.36 10.05
C MET A 627 -1.96 -1.85 9.56
N ARG A 628 -2.05 -1.39 8.30
CA ARG A 628 -3.31 -0.89 7.72
C ARG A 628 -4.34 -1.97 7.45
N GLY A 629 -3.90 -3.22 7.27
CA GLY A 629 -4.80 -4.33 6.92
C GLY A 629 -5.29 -4.30 5.46
N PRO A 630 -6.03 -5.33 5.03
CA PRO A 630 -6.46 -5.48 3.63
C PRO A 630 -7.51 -4.45 3.17
N GLY A 631 -8.31 -3.87 4.07
CA GLY A 631 -9.41 -2.96 3.71
C GLY A 631 -8.98 -1.55 3.28
N ASP A 632 -7.87 -1.05 3.81
CA ASP A 632 -7.40 0.32 3.50
C ASP A 632 -6.59 0.41 2.20
N LEU A 633 -6.23 -0.72 1.60
CA LEU A 633 -5.59 -0.76 0.28
C LEU A 633 -6.57 -0.44 -0.86
N GLU A 634 -7.88 -0.61 -0.64
CA GLU A 634 -8.93 -0.22 -1.58
C GLU A 634 -9.02 1.31 -1.79
N GLY A 635 -8.57 2.11 -0.82
CA GLY A 635 -8.50 3.58 -0.93
C GLY A 635 -7.43 4.11 -1.90
N THR A 636 -6.49 3.28 -2.35
CA THR A 636 -5.47 3.66 -3.34
C THR A 636 -5.96 3.47 -4.78
N GLN A 637 -7.11 4.05 -5.12
CA GLN A 637 -7.62 4.14 -6.51
C GLN A 637 -6.67 4.84 -7.49
N GLN A 638 -5.49 5.24 -7.04
CA GLN A 638 -4.49 5.92 -7.87
C GLN A 638 -3.86 5.02 -8.95
N SER A 639 -3.95 3.70 -8.83
CA SER A 639 -3.43 2.75 -9.82
C SER A 639 -4.45 2.25 -10.85
N GLY A 640 -5.74 2.59 -10.68
CA GLY A 640 -6.80 2.23 -11.64
C GLY A 640 -7.16 0.73 -11.70
N LEU A 641 -6.52 -0.13 -10.90
CA LEU A 641 -6.78 -1.56 -10.87
C LEU A 641 -7.52 -1.94 -9.58
N PRO A 642 -8.82 -2.23 -9.62
CA PRO A 642 -9.53 -2.85 -8.51
C PRO A 642 -9.08 -4.32 -8.41
N ILE A 643 -8.05 -4.59 -7.61
CA ILE A 643 -7.59 -5.96 -7.36
C ILE A 643 -8.29 -6.45 -6.09
N GLU A 644 -9.37 -7.20 -6.27
CA GLU A 644 -10.04 -7.89 -5.17
C GLU A 644 -9.43 -9.27 -4.95
N LEU A 645 -8.70 -9.45 -3.85
CA LEU A 645 -8.19 -10.74 -3.41
C LEU A 645 -9.16 -11.36 -2.40
N ASN A 646 -9.50 -12.63 -2.60
CA ASN A 646 -10.47 -13.32 -1.73
C ASN A 646 -9.82 -13.95 -0.50
N ILE A 647 -8.56 -14.40 -0.59
CA ILE A 647 -7.87 -15.14 0.47
C ILE A 647 -6.43 -14.70 0.67
N ALA A 648 -5.74 -14.30 -0.39
CA ALA A 648 -4.38 -13.79 -0.29
C ALA A 648 -4.37 -12.34 0.22
N SER A 649 -3.27 -11.95 0.85
CA SER A 649 -3.05 -10.58 1.34
C SER A 649 -1.70 -10.08 0.84
N LEU A 650 -1.69 -9.01 0.06
CA LEU A 650 -0.43 -8.41 -0.40
C LEU A 650 0.45 -7.94 0.77
N ALA A 651 -0.17 -7.61 1.91
CA ALA A 651 0.52 -7.18 3.11
C ALA A 651 1.25 -8.33 3.84
N HIS A 652 0.72 -9.54 3.79
CA HIS A 652 1.22 -10.66 4.58
C HIS A 652 1.83 -11.78 3.74
N ASP A 653 1.46 -11.88 2.46
CA ASP A 653 1.84 -13.00 1.60
C ASP A 653 2.94 -12.60 0.57
N GLY A 654 3.82 -11.65 0.92
CA GLY A 654 4.84 -11.11 0.02
C GLY A 654 5.82 -12.15 -0.54
N ALA A 655 6.29 -13.10 0.29
CA ALA A 655 7.16 -14.19 -0.15
C ALA A 655 6.43 -15.11 -1.14
N LEU A 656 5.15 -15.37 -0.89
CA LEU A 656 4.32 -16.19 -1.75
C LEU A 656 4.05 -15.50 -3.11
N LEU A 657 3.86 -14.20 -3.10
CA LEU A 657 3.72 -13.39 -4.31
C LEU A 657 4.99 -13.42 -5.17
N ALA A 658 6.16 -13.30 -4.56
CA ALA A 658 7.43 -13.36 -5.27
C ALA A 658 7.65 -14.74 -5.93
N ASP A 659 7.35 -15.82 -5.22
CA ASP A 659 7.39 -17.19 -5.76
C ASP A 659 6.40 -17.36 -6.93
N ALA A 660 5.15 -16.93 -6.74
CA ALA A 660 4.10 -16.99 -7.75
C ALA A 660 4.47 -16.22 -9.03
N ARG A 661 5.08 -15.02 -8.87
CA ARG A 661 5.56 -14.21 -9.99
C ARG A 661 6.70 -14.90 -10.76
N SER A 662 7.73 -15.36 -10.04
CA SER A 662 8.86 -16.06 -10.64
C SER A 662 8.39 -17.27 -11.45
N TYR A 663 7.40 -18.00 -10.93
CA TYR A 663 6.84 -19.14 -11.62
C TYR A 663 5.97 -18.74 -12.83
N ALA A 664 5.24 -17.64 -12.74
CA ALA A 664 4.50 -17.10 -13.89
C ALA A 664 5.43 -16.62 -15.01
N GLU A 665 6.57 -16.01 -14.68
CA GLU A 665 7.64 -15.67 -15.62
C GLU A 665 8.21 -16.92 -16.28
N HIS A 666 8.45 -18.00 -15.52
CA HIS A 666 8.91 -19.27 -16.03
C HIS A 666 7.91 -19.89 -17.03
N VAL A 667 6.62 -19.92 -16.72
CA VAL A 667 5.57 -20.43 -17.63
C VAL A 667 5.53 -19.60 -18.91
N LEU A 668 5.53 -18.28 -18.82
CA LEU A 668 5.47 -17.39 -19.99
C LEU A 668 6.77 -17.38 -20.81
N ALA A 669 7.91 -17.72 -20.23
CA ALA A 669 9.14 -17.89 -20.98
C ALA A 669 9.06 -19.06 -21.98
N HIS A 670 8.31 -20.12 -21.64
CA HIS A 670 8.10 -21.31 -22.46
C HIS A 670 6.86 -21.21 -23.36
N ASP A 671 5.81 -20.54 -22.89
CA ASP A 671 4.53 -20.40 -23.61
C ASP A 671 3.92 -19.02 -23.37
N GLN A 672 4.37 -18.04 -24.13
CA GLN A 672 4.01 -16.63 -23.96
C GLN A 672 2.52 -16.34 -24.19
N THR A 673 1.88 -17.09 -25.07
CA THR A 673 0.46 -16.92 -25.46
C THR A 673 -0.47 -17.85 -24.70
N LEU A 674 0.08 -18.85 -23.99
CA LEU A 674 -0.64 -19.94 -23.33
C LEU A 674 -1.47 -20.77 -24.32
N GLU A 675 -0.89 -21.06 -25.48
CA GLU A 675 -1.54 -21.85 -26.55
C GLU A 675 -1.16 -23.33 -26.49
N LEU A 676 -0.13 -23.70 -25.76
CA LEU A 676 0.21 -25.11 -25.58
C LEU A 676 -0.92 -25.86 -24.86
N PRO A 677 -1.28 -27.07 -25.31
CA PRO A 677 -2.38 -27.85 -24.71
C PRO A 677 -2.22 -28.07 -23.20
N VAL A 678 -0.99 -28.17 -22.69
CA VAL A 678 -0.69 -28.35 -21.29
C VAL A 678 -1.13 -27.12 -20.45
N ASN A 679 -1.22 -25.94 -21.06
CA ASN A 679 -1.60 -24.67 -20.43
C ASN A 679 -3.05 -24.24 -20.70
N GLU A 680 -3.86 -25.09 -21.33
CA GLU A 680 -5.26 -24.79 -21.64
C GLU A 680 -6.08 -24.37 -20.42
N LEU A 681 -5.82 -25.00 -19.26
CA LEU A 681 -6.46 -24.65 -18.00
C LEU A 681 -6.15 -23.19 -17.60
N LEU A 682 -4.89 -22.77 -17.73
CA LEU A 682 -4.47 -21.40 -17.43
C LEU A 682 -5.12 -20.40 -18.39
N ALA A 683 -5.12 -20.70 -19.68
CA ALA A 683 -5.76 -19.88 -20.70
C ALA A 683 -7.26 -19.70 -20.42
N ARG A 684 -7.94 -20.75 -19.98
CA ARG A 684 -9.36 -20.73 -19.60
C ARG A 684 -9.60 -19.88 -18.34
N GLU A 685 -8.78 -20.02 -17.31
CA GLU A 685 -8.91 -19.26 -16.07
C GLU A 685 -8.69 -17.75 -16.30
N LEU A 686 -7.71 -17.37 -17.13
CA LEU A 686 -7.43 -15.96 -17.44
C LEU A 686 -8.52 -15.28 -18.29
N ARG A 687 -9.41 -16.02 -18.94
CA ARG A 687 -10.57 -15.47 -19.66
C ARG A 687 -11.71 -15.04 -18.73
N LYS A 688 -11.69 -15.46 -17.46
CA LYS A 688 -12.71 -15.05 -16.48
C LYS A 688 -12.57 -13.57 -16.17
N ASP A 689 -13.69 -12.87 -15.97
CA ASP A 689 -13.73 -11.42 -15.71
C ASP A 689 -12.80 -10.98 -14.57
N LYS A 690 -12.64 -11.80 -13.53
CA LYS A 690 -11.74 -11.53 -12.40
C LYS A 690 -10.28 -11.29 -12.81
N TYR A 691 -9.79 -11.99 -13.81
CA TYR A 691 -8.40 -11.91 -14.30
C TYR A 691 -8.29 -11.19 -15.64
N ASN A 692 -9.42 -10.83 -16.24
CA ASN A 692 -9.47 -10.03 -17.46
C ASN A 692 -9.32 -8.54 -17.12
N ILE A 693 -8.10 -8.18 -16.71
CA ILE A 693 -7.75 -6.80 -16.38
C ILE A 693 -7.91 -5.96 -17.65
N LYS A 694 -8.89 -5.06 -17.67
CA LYS A 694 -9.11 -4.15 -18.80
C LYS A 694 -7.85 -3.36 -19.07
N ASP A 695 -7.46 -3.29 -20.33
CA ASP A 695 -6.30 -2.49 -20.75
C ASP A 695 -6.62 -0.99 -20.62
N TYR A 696 -6.34 -0.43 -19.46
CA TYR A 696 -6.55 1.01 -19.19
C TYR A 696 -5.61 1.91 -20.01
N SER A 697 -4.62 1.36 -20.71
CA SER A 697 -3.78 2.16 -21.60
C SER A 697 -4.49 2.56 -22.91
N LYS A 698 -5.64 1.93 -23.20
CA LYS A 698 -6.49 2.23 -24.37
C LYS A 698 -7.68 3.14 -24.04
N ILE A 699 -7.88 3.48 -22.77
CA ILE A 699 -8.86 4.48 -22.37
C ILE A 699 -8.12 5.81 -22.28
N SER A 700 -7.82 6.33 -23.43
CA SER A 700 -7.33 7.69 -23.67
C SER A 700 -8.15 8.29 -24.79
#